data_397f6639f8705ec08919c7a76ec660c1
#
_entry.id   397f6639f8705ec08919c7a76ec660c1
#
_cell.length_a   1.000
_cell.length_b   1.000
_cell.length_c   1.000
_cell.angle_alpha   90.00
_cell.angle_beta   90.00
_cell.angle_gamma   90.00
#
_symmetry.space_group_name_H-M   'P 1'
#
loop_
_entity.id
_entity.type
_entity.pdbx_description
1 polymer ?
#
loop_
_entity_poly.entity_id
_entity_poly.type
_entity_poly.pdbx_seq_one_letter_code
_entity_poly.pdbx_strand_id
1 'polypeptide(L)'
;MPREYSLENTRNFGIKAHNDAGKTTTSERILFYTGKNYKIGETHDGSATMDWMAQEQERGITITSAATTCFWKGCRLNIIDTPGHVDFTVEVERSLRVLDGAVTVLCAKGGVEPQTETVWRQADEYKVPRMIYVNKMDIMGADFFRVLTMIDERLKCNAVPIQLPIGSEAFFKGNIDLVQMKANIYYDDMGKDVRVEEIPEDMADLAAEYREKLMDAVSTFDDDIAMMYLEGEDVPVDMIKAAIRKATIANEMVPVVCGTSYKNKGVQQVLDAVVDYMPSPLDKKGIKGINPDTEEEDFRPASDEAPFSALAFKIATDPYVGKLCYFRVYSGTLEKGSTVLNCTKGSRERLGRILQMHSNHREDIDIVYAGDIAAAVGVKNTTTGDTFCDEDHPIILESMVFPEPVIEVAIEPKTKAGQEKMGIALAKLAEEDPTFRTYTNKETGQTIIAGMGELHLEIIVDRLLREFKVEANVGAPQVSYKETIRKEVEQDTKYARQSGGKGQYGHVKIRVEPNEPGKGYEFINAVVGGAIPKEYIPAVDAGIQGAMEAGVMAGYPVVDVKVTLFDGSYHEVDSSEMAFKIAGSMAFKEACRKANPAILEPIMKVSVTVPDEYMGTVIGDITARRGNILGQITRTGAVQVDANVPLAEMFGYATDLRSKTQGRGNYAMEPSHNSELPKSKTEELVKERSKG
;
A
#
# COMPACT_ATOMS: atom_id res chain seq x y z
N MET A 1 -14.83 -31.24 -6.87
CA MET A 1 -14.52 -31.38 -8.32
C MET A 1 -13.04 -31.12 -8.50
N PRO A 2 -12.36 -31.72 -9.47
CA PRO A 2 -10.97 -31.35 -9.74
C PRO A 2 -10.91 -29.88 -10.19
N ARG A 3 -9.84 -29.16 -9.83
CA ARG A 3 -9.64 -27.78 -10.26
C ARG A 3 -9.52 -27.69 -11.79
N GLU A 4 -10.05 -26.64 -12.36
CA GLU A 4 -10.06 -26.44 -13.83
C GLU A 4 -8.68 -26.03 -14.33
N TYR A 5 -7.94 -25.21 -13.57
CA TYR A 5 -6.59 -24.72 -13.90
C TYR A 5 -5.62 -25.13 -12.80
N SER A 6 -4.48 -25.70 -13.17
CA SER A 6 -3.43 -26.06 -12.21
C SER A 6 -2.82 -24.82 -11.56
N LEU A 7 -2.18 -25.02 -10.40
CA LEU A 7 -1.40 -23.95 -9.74
C LEU A 7 -0.31 -23.38 -10.65
N GLU A 8 0.34 -24.24 -11.43
CA GLU A 8 1.36 -23.85 -12.41
C GLU A 8 0.80 -22.90 -13.47
N ASN A 9 -0.46 -23.10 -13.89
CA ASN A 9 -1.15 -22.29 -14.88
C ASN A 9 -1.99 -21.18 -14.29
N THR A 10 -1.67 -20.72 -13.09
CA THR A 10 -2.30 -19.60 -12.42
C THR A 10 -1.30 -18.46 -12.28
N ARG A 11 -1.75 -17.22 -12.53
CA ARG A 11 -0.97 -16.00 -12.33
C ARG A 11 -1.79 -15.00 -11.50
N ASN A 12 -1.26 -14.62 -10.35
CA ASN A 12 -1.82 -13.59 -9.49
C ASN A 12 -0.94 -12.35 -9.60
N PHE A 13 -1.35 -11.37 -10.36
CA PHE A 13 -0.53 -10.19 -10.58
C PHE A 13 -1.32 -8.89 -10.46
N GLY A 14 -0.60 -7.84 -10.07
CA GLY A 14 -1.13 -6.47 -9.98
C GLY A 14 -0.65 -5.61 -11.13
N ILE A 15 -1.51 -4.70 -11.55
CA ILE A 15 -1.13 -3.62 -12.46
C ILE A 15 -0.96 -2.36 -11.62
N LYS A 16 0.24 -1.80 -11.61
CA LYS A 16 0.60 -0.61 -10.85
C LYS A 16 1.26 0.45 -11.73
N ALA A 17 1.04 1.70 -11.41
CA ALA A 17 1.55 2.82 -12.18
C ALA A 17 1.42 4.12 -11.38
N HIS A 18 2.14 5.16 -11.83
CA HIS A 18 1.79 6.54 -11.47
C HIS A 18 0.49 6.97 -12.16
N ASN A 19 -0.07 8.10 -11.72
CA ASN A 19 -1.24 8.68 -12.36
C ASN A 19 -0.96 8.93 -13.84
N ASP A 20 -1.99 8.74 -14.66
CA ASP A 20 -1.95 8.97 -16.11
C ASP A 20 -0.98 8.09 -16.91
N ALA A 21 -0.35 7.07 -16.34
CA ALA A 21 0.45 6.12 -17.14
C ALA A 21 -0.39 5.21 -18.06
N GLY A 22 -1.71 5.18 -17.86
CA GLY A 22 -2.64 4.37 -18.63
C GLY A 22 -2.88 2.98 -18.02
N LYS A 23 -2.81 2.87 -16.70
CA LYS A 23 -3.04 1.64 -15.95
C LYS A 23 -4.43 1.05 -16.22
N THR A 24 -5.50 1.78 -15.92
CA THR A 24 -6.89 1.32 -16.12
C THR A 24 -7.18 1.03 -17.59
N THR A 25 -6.66 1.85 -18.51
CA THR A 25 -6.76 1.57 -19.95
C THR A 25 -6.11 0.23 -20.31
N THR A 26 -4.96 -0.08 -19.72
CA THR A 26 -4.29 -1.38 -19.93
C THR A 26 -5.13 -2.53 -19.39
N SER A 27 -5.68 -2.40 -18.17
CA SER A 27 -6.57 -3.39 -17.56
C SER A 27 -7.81 -3.64 -18.44
N GLU A 28 -8.45 -2.59 -18.93
CA GLU A 28 -9.61 -2.70 -19.84
C GLU A 28 -9.28 -3.43 -21.15
N ARG A 29 -8.11 -3.17 -21.74
CA ARG A 29 -7.66 -3.88 -22.95
C ARG A 29 -7.37 -5.34 -22.68
N ILE A 30 -6.80 -5.67 -21.53
CA ILE A 30 -6.62 -7.06 -21.11
C ILE A 30 -7.97 -7.78 -21.02
N LEU A 31 -8.98 -7.16 -20.39
CA LEU A 31 -10.32 -7.73 -20.29
C LEU A 31 -10.99 -7.91 -21.67
N PHE A 32 -10.75 -6.99 -22.58
CA PHE A 32 -11.27 -7.07 -23.95
C PHE A 32 -10.62 -8.24 -24.71
N TYR A 33 -9.29 -8.33 -24.74
CA TYR A 33 -8.59 -9.39 -25.49
C TYR A 33 -8.78 -10.79 -24.89
N THR A 34 -9.04 -10.88 -23.61
CA THR A 34 -9.36 -12.15 -22.93
C THR A 34 -10.85 -12.53 -23.04
N GLY A 35 -11.65 -11.72 -23.74
CA GLY A 35 -13.07 -12.00 -24.01
C GLY A 35 -14.01 -11.80 -22.82
N LYS A 36 -13.55 -11.15 -21.74
CA LYS A 36 -14.39 -10.82 -20.58
C LYS A 36 -15.31 -9.62 -20.87
N ASN A 37 -14.81 -8.63 -21.63
CA ASN A 37 -15.61 -7.49 -22.05
C ASN A 37 -15.87 -7.54 -23.57
N TYR A 38 -17.11 -7.29 -23.97
CA TYR A 38 -17.50 -7.22 -25.37
C TYR A 38 -17.19 -5.87 -26.00
N LYS A 39 -17.09 -4.82 -25.17
CA LYS A 39 -16.75 -3.46 -25.57
C LYS A 39 -15.52 -3.00 -24.83
N ILE A 40 -14.73 -2.16 -25.47
CA ILE A 40 -13.60 -1.48 -24.86
C ILE A 40 -14.14 -0.38 -23.97
N GLY A 41 -13.83 -0.43 -22.65
CA GLY A 41 -14.11 0.63 -21.69
C GLY A 41 -13.06 1.74 -21.79
N GLU A 42 -13.48 2.99 -21.64
CA GLU A 42 -12.60 4.17 -21.60
C GLU A 42 -12.75 4.91 -20.28
N THR A 43 -11.62 5.29 -19.70
CA THR A 43 -11.58 6.03 -18.44
C THR A 43 -12.18 7.43 -18.57
N HIS A 44 -11.92 8.10 -19.69
CA HIS A 44 -12.42 9.46 -19.94
C HIS A 44 -13.93 9.55 -20.12
N ASP A 45 -14.56 8.48 -20.57
CA ASP A 45 -16.00 8.40 -20.78
C ASP A 45 -16.73 7.79 -19.56
N GLY A 46 -16.00 7.44 -18.50
CA GLY A 46 -16.56 6.77 -17.32
C GLY A 46 -17.13 5.37 -17.58
N SER A 47 -16.70 4.73 -18.68
CA SER A 47 -17.19 3.42 -19.11
C SER A 47 -16.24 2.27 -18.72
N ALA A 48 -15.15 2.56 -18.01
CA ALA A 48 -14.19 1.57 -17.57
C ALA A 48 -14.81 0.62 -16.53
N THR A 49 -14.65 -0.67 -16.75
CA THR A 49 -15.22 -1.73 -15.89
C THR A 49 -14.49 -1.82 -14.55
N MET A 50 -13.17 -1.54 -14.55
CA MET A 50 -12.34 -1.62 -13.34
C MET A 50 -12.55 -0.43 -12.40
N ASP A 51 -12.85 0.76 -12.93
CA ASP A 51 -13.21 1.96 -12.15
C ASP A 51 -14.73 1.98 -11.96
N TRP A 52 -15.23 1.26 -10.98
CA TRP A 52 -16.67 1.04 -10.79
C TRP A 52 -17.35 2.05 -9.88
N MET A 53 -16.58 2.79 -9.07
CA MET A 53 -17.11 3.84 -8.20
C MET A 53 -17.41 5.10 -9.01
N ALA A 54 -18.51 5.80 -8.68
CA ALA A 54 -18.86 7.06 -9.33
C ALA A 54 -17.73 8.11 -9.21
N GLN A 55 -17.05 8.13 -8.06
CA GLN A 55 -15.92 9.04 -7.81
C GLN A 55 -14.71 8.72 -8.70
N GLU A 56 -14.44 7.44 -8.95
CA GLU A 56 -13.38 7.02 -9.88
C GLU A 56 -13.67 7.48 -11.30
N GLN A 57 -14.89 7.26 -11.75
CA GLN A 57 -15.34 7.64 -13.09
C GLN A 57 -15.35 9.16 -13.31
N GLU A 58 -15.85 9.92 -12.33
CA GLU A 58 -15.91 11.39 -12.41
C GLU A 58 -14.52 12.05 -12.36
N ARG A 59 -13.59 11.47 -11.59
CA ARG A 59 -12.23 12.02 -11.41
C ARG A 59 -11.20 11.42 -12.38
N GLY A 60 -11.52 10.31 -13.03
CA GLY A 60 -10.61 9.58 -13.92
C GLY A 60 -9.41 8.95 -13.19
N ILE A 61 -9.56 8.63 -11.89
CA ILE A 61 -8.51 8.01 -11.07
C ILE A 61 -9.05 6.76 -10.38
N THR A 62 -8.24 5.73 -10.24
CA THR A 62 -8.55 4.56 -9.43
C THR A 62 -8.35 4.89 -7.96
N ILE A 63 -9.35 4.65 -7.12
CA ILE A 63 -9.37 4.92 -5.67
C ILE A 63 -9.20 3.62 -4.91
N THR A 64 -9.99 2.58 -5.28
CA THR A 64 -9.96 1.27 -4.66
C THR A 64 -9.42 0.23 -5.61
N SER A 65 -8.67 -0.75 -5.09
CA SER A 65 -8.23 -1.88 -5.92
C SER A 65 -9.42 -2.73 -6.36
N ALA A 66 -9.45 -3.08 -7.64
CA ALA A 66 -10.46 -3.97 -8.21
C ALA A 66 -9.80 -5.29 -8.63
N ALA A 67 -10.45 -6.40 -8.27
CA ALA A 67 -9.98 -7.74 -8.62
C ALA A 67 -10.83 -8.32 -9.75
N THR A 68 -10.19 -8.95 -10.73
CA THR A 68 -10.88 -9.63 -11.82
C THR A 68 -10.11 -10.87 -12.26
N THR A 69 -10.84 -11.83 -12.83
CA THR A 69 -10.25 -13.07 -13.35
C THR A 69 -10.50 -13.18 -14.84
N CYS A 70 -9.49 -13.48 -15.59
CA CYS A 70 -9.57 -13.74 -17.03
C CYS A 70 -8.65 -14.92 -17.42
N PHE A 71 -8.66 -15.29 -18.70
CA PHE A 71 -7.95 -16.46 -19.20
C PHE A 71 -7.17 -16.12 -20.45
N TRP A 72 -5.90 -16.58 -20.52
CA TRP A 72 -5.02 -16.39 -21.66
C TRP A 72 -4.08 -17.57 -21.86
N LYS A 73 -4.04 -18.10 -23.08
CA LYS A 73 -3.14 -19.23 -23.45
C LYS A 73 -3.13 -20.40 -22.44
N GLY A 74 -4.32 -20.80 -21.95
CA GLY A 74 -4.46 -21.90 -21.00
C GLY A 74 -4.08 -21.57 -19.56
N CYS A 75 -3.78 -20.31 -19.26
CA CYS A 75 -3.56 -19.82 -17.91
C CYS A 75 -4.75 -19.03 -17.38
N ARG A 76 -5.01 -19.19 -16.09
CA ARG A 76 -5.92 -18.35 -15.31
C ARG A 76 -5.15 -17.14 -14.78
N LEU A 77 -5.63 -15.95 -15.09
CA LEU A 77 -5.04 -14.68 -14.71
C LEU A 77 -5.95 -13.98 -13.70
N ASN A 78 -5.49 -13.84 -12.46
CA ASN A 78 -6.15 -13.03 -11.45
C ASN A 78 -5.42 -11.68 -11.40
N ILE A 79 -6.14 -10.63 -11.76
CA ILE A 79 -5.59 -9.29 -11.89
C ILE A 79 -6.14 -8.43 -10.77
N ILE A 80 -5.27 -7.71 -10.07
CA ILE A 80 -5.66 -6.64 -9.15
C ILE A 80 -5.18 -5.32 -9.74
N ASP A 81 -6.12 -4.45 -10.11
CA ASP A 81 -5.85 -3.08 -10.50
C ASP A 81 -5.71 -2.22 -9.24
N THR A 82 -4.59 -1.50 -9.09
CA THR A 82 -4.26 -0.75 -7.87
C THR A 82 -4.34 0.75 -8.11
N PRO A 83 -4.66 1.57 -7.07
CA PRO A 83 -4.60 3.02 -7.21
C PRO A 83 -3.20 3.53 -7.58
N GLY A 84 -3.15 4.68 -8.25
CA GLY A 84 -1.91 5.36 -8.58
C GLY A 84 -1.63 6.60 -7.71
N HIS A 85 -2.57 7.02 -6.85
CA HIS A 85 -2.45 8.23 -6.05
C HIS A 85 -1.85 7.94 -4.66
N VAL A 86 -1.02 8.87 -4.17
CA VAL A 86 -0.28 8.69 -2.90
C VAL A 86 -1.18 8.55 -1.67
N ASP A 87 -2.36 9.17 -1.65
CA ASP A 87 -3.31 9.05 -0.54
C ASP A 87 -3.87 7.62 -0.40
N PHE A 88 -3.72 6.78 -1.43
CA PHE A 88 -4.21 5.40 -1.48
C PHE A 88 -3.09 4.36 -1.55
N THR A 89 -1.88 4.69 -1.11
CA THR A 89 -0.73 3.77 -1.11
C THR A 89 -0.99 2.49 -0.34
N VAL A 90 -1.83 2.54 0.68
CA VAL A 90 -2.25 1.38 1.47
C VAL A 90 -3.04 0.35 0.65
N GLU A 91 -3.86 0.80 -0.30
CA GLU A 91 -4.52 -0.12 -1.25
C GLU A 91 -3.48 -0.86 -2.10
N VAL A 92 -2.39 -0.17 -2.48
CA VAL A 92 -1.27 -0.77 -3.21
C VAL A 92 -0.56 -1.79 -2.34
N GLU A 93 -0.23 -1.46 -1.09
CA GLU A 93 0.44 -2.37 -0.15
C GLU A 93 -0.37 -3.62 0.13
N ARG A 94 -1.67 -3.48 0.41
CA ARG A 94 -2.58 -4.61 0.61
C ARG A 94 -2.57 -5.55 -0.60
N SER A 95 -2.60 -4.98 -1.79
CA SER A 95 -2.59 -5.74 -3.03
C SER A 95 -1.24 -6.44 -3.24
N LEU A 96 -0.12 -5.73 -3.08
CA LEU A 96 1.23 -6.30 -3.23
C LEU A 96 1.49 -7.48 -2.29
N ARG A 97 0.92 -7.45 -1.08
CA ARG A 97 1.07 -8.52 -0.09
C ARG A 97 0.51 -9.86 -0.57
N VAL A 98 -0.55 -9.82 -1.37
CA VAL A 98 -1.25 -11.04 -1.84
C VAL A 98 -0.95 -11.40 -3.29
N LEU A 99 -0.16 -10.59 -3.99
CA LEU A 99 0.24 -10.85 -5.37
C LEU A 99 1.49 -11.70 -5.46
N ASP A 100 1.58 -12.48 -6.54
CA ASP A 100 2.77 -13.23 -6.88
C ASP A 100 3.72 -12.44 -7.76
N GLY A 101 3.18 -11.53 -8.59
CA GLY A 101 3.93 -10.67 -9.47
C GLY A 101 3.24 -9.33 -9.73
N ALA A 102 3.91 -8.41 -10.39
CA ALA A 102 3.36 -7.12 -10.76
C ALA A 102 3.83 -6.64 -12.14
N VAL A 103 2.93 -5.97 -12.85
CA VAL A 103 3.24 -5.21 -14.07
C VAL A 103 3.26 -3.74 -13.73
N THR A 104 4.42 -3.11 -13.85
CA THR A 104 4.59 -1.67 -13.66
C THR A 104 4.43 -0.96 -14.99
N VAL A 105 3.39 -0.15 -15.12
CA VAL A 105 3.11 0.61 -16.35
C VAL A 105 3.77 1.99 -16.24
N LEU A 106 4.62 2.31 -17.22
CA LEU A 106 5.28 3.60 -17.34
C LEU A 106 4.79 4.34 -18.60
N CYS A 107 4.70 5.66 -18.52
CA CYS A 107 4.42 6.48 -19.68
C CYS A 107 5.70 6.69 -20.51
N ALA A 108 5.67 6.41 -21.81
CA ALA A 108 6.82 6.60 -22.70
C ALA A 108 7.34 8.06 -22.77
N LYS A 109 6.49 9.03 -22.44
CA LYS A 109 6.85 10.44 -22.33
C LYS A 109 7.32 10.83 -20.93
N GLY A 110 6.60 10.43 -19.88
CA GLY A 110 6.93 10.79 -18.49
C GLY A 110 8.09 9.95 -17.93
N GLY A 111 8.14 8.68 -18.30
CA GLY A 111 9.11 7.71 -17.79
C GLY A 111 8.89 7.38 -16.32
N VAL A 112 9.94 7.40 -15.54
CA VAL A 112 9.88 7.16 -14.10
C VAL A 112 9.54 8.46 -13.38
N GLU A 113 8.37 8.47 -12.74
CA GLU A 113 7.89 9.60 -11.93
C GLU A 113 8.03 9.30 -10.43
N PRO A 114 7.96 10.30 -9.52
CA PRO A 114 8.11 10.10 -8.09
C PRO A 114 7.15 9.06 -7.50
N GLN A 115 5.90 9.04 -7.97
CA GLN A 115 4.92 8.03 -7.57
C GLN A 115 5.33 6.62 -8.01
N THR A 116 6.01 6.50 -9.16
CA THR A 116 6.58 5.23 -9.62
C THR A 116 7.64 4.73 -8.65
N GLU A 117 8.53 5.60 -8.18
CA GLU A 117 9.58 5.24 -7.22
C GLU A 117 8.99 4.75 -5.89
N THR A 118 7.93 5.40 -5.40
CA THR A 118 7.23 5.00 -4.18
C THR A 118 6.63 3.60 -4.31
N VAL A 119 5.85 3.38 -5.36
CA VAL A 119 5.22 2.07 -5.62
C VAL A 119 6.26 1.00 -5.91
N TRP A 120 7.42 1.38 -6.50
CA TRP A 120 8.52 0.47 -6.74
C TRP A 120 9.17 0.01 -5.45
N ARG A 121 9.47 0.93 -4.51
CA ARG A 121 10.03 0.60 -3.19
C ARG A 121 9.12 -0.32 -2.37
N GLN A 122 7.81 -0.07 -2.39
CA GLN A 122 6.84 -0.96 -1.75
C GLN A 122 6.93 -2.39 -2.30
N ALA A 123 7.09 -2.53 -3.62
CA ALA A 123 7.26 -3.86 -4.21
C ALA A 123 8.61 -4.50 -3.88
N ASP A 124 9.67 -3.72 -3.63
CA ASP A 124 10.95 -4.22 -3.13
C ASP A 124 10.82 -4.77 -1.70
N GLU A 125 10.10 -4.07 -0.84
CA GLU A 125 9.83 -4.49 0.53
C GLU A 125 9.15 -5.86 0.60
N TYR A 126 8.14 -6.07 -0.25
CA TYR A 126 7.43 -7.36 -0.35
C TYR A 126 8.12 -8.37 -1.29
N LYS A 127 9.26 -8.03 -1.86
CA LYS A 127 10.01 -8.89 -2.81
C LYS A 127 9.15 -9.44 -3.94
N VAL A 128 8.28 -8.60 -4.49
CA VAL A 128 7.36 -8.98 -5.57
C VAL A 128 8.08 -8.97 -6.90
N PRO A 129 8.19 -10.11 -7.61
CA PRO A 129 8.68 -10.17 -8.98
C PRO A 129 7.87 -9.26 -9.91
N ARG A 130 8.54 -8.58 -10.82
CA ARG A 130 7.88 -7.59 -11.67
C ARG A 130 8.45 -7.49 -13.06
N MET A 131 7.63 -6.98 -13.97
CA MET A 131 8.00 -6.55 -15.29
C MET A 131 7.56 -5.10 -15.52
N ILE A 132 8.16 -4.43 -16.49
CA ILE A 132 7.84 -3.06 -16.87
C ILE A 132 7.16 -3.06 -18.23
N TYR A 133 6.06 -2.33 -18.34
CA TYR A 133 5.37 -2.04 -19.59
C TYR A 133 5.47 -0.55 -19.89
N VAL A 134 6.24 -0.19 -20.92
CA VAL A 134 6.35 1.18 -21.41
C VAL A 134 5.17 1.45 -22.35
N ASN A 135 4.17 2.13 -21.83
CA ASN A 135 2.90 2.43 -22.47
C ASN A 135 2.90 3.83 -23.11
N LYS A 136 1.88 4.11 -23.90
CA LYS A 136 1.70 5.38 -24.60
C LYS A 136 2.81 5.71 -25.61
N MET A 137 3.30 4.68 -26.33
CA MET A 137 4.29 4.87 -27.40
C MET A 137 3.79 5.72 -28.56
N ASP A 138 2.47 6.00 -28.62
CA ASP A 138 1.78 6.78 -29.66
C ASP A 138 1.73 8.30 -29.41
N ILE A 139 2.07 8.76 -28.22
CA ILE A 139 1.96 10.18 -27.87
C ILE A 139 3.21 10.98 -28.26
N MET A 140 3.03 12.27 -28.52
CA MET A 140 4.12 13.19 -28.86
C MET A 140 5.15 13.27 -27.72
N GLY A 141 6.42 13.03 -28.01
CA GLY A 141 7.52 12.97 -27.06
C GLY A 141 7.73 11.60 -26.42
N ALA A 142 7.12 10.55 -26.97
CA ALA A 142 7.37 9.17 -26.54
C ALA A 142 8.77 8.72 -26.96
N ASP A 143 9.58 8.27 -25.97
CA ASP A 143 10.94 7.81 -26.16
C ASP A 143 11.25 6.63 -25.24
N PHE A 144 11.24 5.43 -25.82
CA PHE A 144 11.51 4.18 -25.10
C PHE A 144 12.91 4.12 -24.49
N PHE A 145 13.92 4.54 -25.25
CA PHE A 145 15.33 4.44 -24.82
C PHE A 145 15.65 5.39 -23.69
N ARG A 146 15.08 6.60 -23.73
CA ARG A 146 15.14 7.54 -22.61
C ARG A 146 14.51 6.95 -21.36
N VAL A 147 13.35 6.27 -21.48
CA VAL A 147 12.71 5.60 -20.33
C VAL A 147 13.60 4.51 -19.76
N LEU A 148 14.30 3.71 -20.59
CA LEU A 148 15.28 2.73 -20.11
C LEU A 148 16.39 3.37 -19.29
N THR A 149 16.94 4.49 -19.74
CA THR A 149 17.96 5.24 -18.98
C THR A 149 17.40 5.73 -17.64
N MET A 150 16.17 6.25 -17.62
CA MET A 150 15.52 6.68 -16.37
C MET A 150 15.26 5.50 -15.40
N ILE A 151 14.95 4.32 -15.90
CA ILE A 151 14.77 3.12 -15.07
C ILE A 151 16.09 2.77 -14.39
N ASP A 152 17.18 2.73 -15.13
CA ASP A 152 18.51 2.44 -14.60
C ASP A 152 18.94 3.46 -13.53
N GLU A 153 18.82 4.75 -13.81
CA GLU A 153 19.22 5.81 -12.92
C GLU A 153 18.40 5.91 -11.63
N ARG A 154 17.06 5.68 -11.73
CA ARG A 154 16.12 6.00 -10.65
C ARG A 154 15.60 4.78 -9.90
N LEU A 155 15.35 3.67 -10.60
CA LEU A 155 14.88 2.44 -9.98
C LEU A 155 16.03 1.49 -9.63
N LYS A 156 17.21 1.71 -10.23
CA LYS A 156 18.46 0.95 -9.96
C LYS A 156 18.24 -0.56 -10.00
N CYS A 157 17.48 -1.03 -10.99
CA CYS A 157 17.16 -2.43 -11.19
C CYS A 157 17.78 -2.93 -12.49
N ASN A 158 18.01 -4.23 -12.58
CA ASN A 158 18.48 -4.88 -13.81
C ASN A 158 17.33 -4.98 -14.83
N ALA A 159 16.98 -3.89 -15.46
CA ALA A 159 15.92 -3.82 -16.46
C ALA A 159 16.48 -4.24 -17.82
N VAL A 160 15.92 -5.33 -18.37
CA VAL A 160 16.36 -5.89 -19.64
C VAL A 160 15.21 -5.85 -20.65
N PRO A 161 15.32 -5.08 -21.74
CA PRO A 161 14.34 -5.09 -22.80
C PRO A 161 14.24 -6.48 -23.45
N ILE A 162 13.03 -7.01 -23.51
CA ILE A 162 12.70 -8.21 -24.28
C ILE A 162 11.95 -7.87 -25.56
N GLN A 163 11.61 -6.60 -25.70
CA GLN A 163 10.98 -6.03 -26.89
C GLN A 163 11.60 -4.67 -27.21
N LEU A 164 11.55 -4.30 -28.49
CA LEU A 164 11.85 -2.95 -28.98
C LEU A 164 10.65 -2.38 -29.72
N PRO A 165 10.36 -1.06 -29.62
CA PRO A 165 9.28 -0.45 -30.36
C PRO A 165 9.64 -0.33 -31.86
N ILE A 166 8.66 -0.54 -32.73
CA ILE A 166 8.75 -0.24 -34.16
C ILE A 166 8.09 1.10 -34.38
N GLY A 167 8.90 2.14 -34.53
CA GLY A 167 8.46 3.53 -34.59
C GLY A 167 8.08 4.11 -33.23
N SER A 168 7.71 5.36 -33.24
CA SER A 168 7.23 6.11 -32.07
C SER A 168 6.19 7.12 -32.48
N GLU A 169 5.43 7.66 -31.54
CA GLU A 169 4.37 8.64 -31.79
C GLU A 169 3.34 8.13 -32.80
N ALA A 170 2.96 8.96 -33.79
CA ALA A 170 2.01 8.60 -34.82
C ALA A 170 2.49 7.44 -35.73
N PHE A 171 3.78 7.13 -35.71
CA PHE A 171 4.41 6.07 -36.49
C PHE A 171 4.59 4.75 -35.75
N PHE A 172 4.14 4.65 -34.52
CA PHE A 172 4.21 3.41 -33.76
C PHE A 172 3.34 2.33 -34.39
N LYS A 173 3.98 1.23 -34.85
CA LYS A 173 3.32 0.15 -35.60
C LYS A 173 3.25 -1.17 -34.85
N GLY A 174 4.07 -1.35 -33.83
CA GLY A 174 4.19 -2.62 -33.11
C GLY A 174 5.52 -2.73 -32.36
N ASN A 175 5.96 -3.95 -32.15
CA ASN A 175 7.20 -4.23 -31.42
C ASN A 175 8.00 -5.37 -32.06
N ILE A 176 9.29 -5.37 -31.80
CA ILE A 176 10.21 -6.49 -32.08
C ILE A 176 10.28 -7.37 -30.85
N ASP A 177 10.03 -8.66 -31.00
CA ASP A 177 10.29 -9.66 -29.99
C ASP A 177 11.76 -10.08 -30.06
N LEU A 178 12.55 -9.69 -29.09
CA LEU A 178 13.99 -10.01 -29.03
C LEU A 178 14.27 -11.46 -28.64
N VAL A 179 13.30 -12.16 -28.07
CA VAL A 179 13.43 -13.58 -27.72
C VAL A 179 13.29 -14.47 -28.96
N GLN A 180 12.33 -14.15 -29.84
CA GLN A 180 12.08 -14.88 -31.07
C GLN A 180 12.77 -14.27 -32.29
N MET A 181 13.26 -13.04 -32.18
CA MET A 181 13.81 -12.24 -33.30
C MET A 181 12.82 -12.11 -34.46
N LYS A 182 11.59 -11.68 -34.13
CA LYS A 182 10.49 -11.43 -35.06
C LYS A 182 9.83 -10.10 -34.72
N ALA A 183 9.13 -9.53 -35.70
CA ALA A 183 8.36 -8.30 -35.54
C ALA A 183 6.86 -8.61 -35.44
N ASN A 184 6.20 -8.02 -34.45
CA ASN A 184 4.73 -8.03 -34.32
C ASN A 184 4.22 -6.69 -34.86
N ILE A 185 3.57 -6.69 -36.01
CA ILE A 185 3.07 -5.50 -36.70
C ILE A 185 1.55 -5.48 -36.69
N TYR A 186 0.97 -4.36 -36.31
CA TYR A 186 -0.47 -4.13 -36.21
C TYR A 186 -0.97 -3.42 -37.48
N TYR A 187 -1.99 -4.01 -38.11
CA TYR A 187 -2.57 -3.52 -39.35
C TYR A 187 -3.97 -2.94 -39.18
N ASP A 188 -4.56 -3.03 -37.97
CA ASP A 188 -5.86 -2.46 -37.65
C ASP A 188 -5.83 -1.64 -36.35
N ASP A 189 -6.83 -0.77 -36.17
CA ASP A 189 -6.94 0.09 -35.00
C ASP A 189 -7.53 -0.64 -33.77
N MET A 190 -8.11 -1.83 -33.97
CA MET A 190 -8.66 -2.65 -32.90
C MET A 190 -7.66 -3.67 -32.34
N GLY A 191 -6.46 -3.72 -32.90
CA GLY A 191 -5.41 -4.63 -32.49
C GLY A 191 -5.74 -6.13 -32.71
N LYS A 192 -6.61 -6.44 -33.69
CA LYS A 192 -7.01 -7.81 -34.02
C LYS A 192 -6.19 -8.41 -35.15
N ASP A 193 -5.77 -7.59 -36.11
CA ASP A 193 -4.88 -8.01 -37.21
C ASP A 193 -3.42 -7.74 -36.82
N VAL A 194 -2.86 -8.69 -36.05
CA VAL A 194 -1.45 -8.68 -35.66
C VAL A 194 -0.72 -9.75 -36.47
N ARG A 195 0.31 -9.33 -37.19
CA ARG A 195 1.10 -10.26 -38.02
C ARG A 195 2.52 -10.36 -37.50
N VAL A 196 3.02 -11.59 -37.44
CA VAL A 196 4.41 -11.87 -37.11
C VAL A 196 5.21 -11.88 -38.42
N GLU A 197 6.13 -10.95 -38.52
CA GLU A 197 6.92 -10.71 -39.74
C GLU A 197 8.41 -10.69 -39.41
N GLU A 198 9.25 -10.64 -40.45
CA GLU A 198 10.68 -10.42 -40.29
C GLU A 198 10.93 -8.99 -39.74
N ILE A 199 12.05 -8.84 -39.01
CA ILE A 199 12.45 -7.54 -38.47
C ILE A 199 12.72 -6.58 -39.63
N PRO A 200 12.19 -5.34 -39.61
CA PRO A 200 12.49 -4.32 -40.61
C PRO A 200 14.01 -4.10 -40.77
N GLU A 201 14.48 -3.98 -42.02
CA GLU A 201 15.90 -3.85 -42.35
C GLU A 201 16.59 -2.70 -41.64
N ASP A 202 15.88 -1.57 -41.48
CA ASP A 202 16.35 -0.37 -40.78
C ASP A 202 16.48 -0.54 -39.25
N MET A 203 15.93 -1.62 -38.71
CA MET A 203 16.01 -1.97 -37.27
C MET A 203 16.84 -3.22 -36.99
N ALA A 204 17.35 -3.89 -38.00
CA ALA A 204 18.07 -5.14 -37.87
C ALA A 204 19.30 -5.02 -36.94
N ASP A 205 20.12 -3.97 -37.13
CA ASP A 205 21.32 -3.74 -36.34
C ASP A 205 20.98 -3.44 -34.86
N LEU A 206 19.98 -2.61 -34.64
CA LEU A 206 19.49 -2.28 -33.28
C LEU A 206 18.94 -3.52 -32.58
N ALA A 207 18.16 -4.32 -33.31
CA ALA A 207 17.61 -5.57 -32.77
C ALA A 207 18.74 -6.57 -32.41
N ALA A 208 19.77 -6.67 -33.24
CA ALA A 208 20.95 -7.52 -32.98
C ALA A 208 21.70 -7.04 -31.71
N GLU A 209 21.93 -5.72 -31.57
CA GLU A 209 22.56 -5.13 -30.37
C GLU A 209 21.79 -5.46 -29.09
N TYR A 210 20.48 -5.25 -29.09
CA TYR A 210 19.66 -5.54 -27.92
C TYR A 210 19.44 -7.02 -27.67
N ARG A 211 19.46 -7.84 -28.71
CA ARG A 211 19.50 -9.29 -28.57
C ARG A 211 20.78 -9.75 -27.87
N GLU A 212 21.93 -9.19 -28.22
CA GLU A 212 23.19 -9.46 -27.55
C GLU A 212 23.13 -9.11 -26.07
N LYS A 213 22.63 -7.91 -25.74
CA LYS A 213 22.42 -7.49 -24.34
C LYS A 213 21.48 -8.43 -23.59
N LEU A 214 20.43 -8.92 -24.23
CA LEU A 214 19.52 -9.91 -23.63
C LEU A 214 20.25 -11.24 -23.38
N MET A 215 21.03 -11.72 -24.36
CA MET A 215 21.78 -12.98 -24.22
C MET A 215 22.84 -12.89 -23.13
N ASP A 216 23.55 -11.78 -23.02
CA ASP A 216 24.49 -11.52 -21.94
C ASP A 216 23.81 -11.56 -20.56
N ALA A 217 22.63 -10.90 -20.46
CA ALA A 217 21.86 -10.91 -19.22
C ALA A 217 21.41 -12.33 -18.83
N VAL A 218 20.81 -13.10 -19.72
CA VAL A 218 20.32 -14.45 -19.40
C VAL A 218 21.44 -15.45 -19.17
N SER A 219 22.59 -15.29 -19.82
CA SER A 219 23.80 -16.12 -19.62
C SER A 219 24.33 -16.05 -18.18
N THR A 220 24.03 -14.95 -17.47
CA THR A 220 24.40 -14.81 -16.05
C THR A 220 23.59 -15.74 -15.14
N PHE A 221 22.43 -16.21 -15.60
CA PHE A 221 21.50 -17.02 -14.80
C PHE A 221 21.39 -18.47 -15.22
N ASP A 222 22.04 -18.85 -16.34
CA ASP A 222 22.00 -20.19 -16.87
C ASP A 222 23.34 -20.55 -17.58
N ASP A 223 24.05 -21.50 -16.97
CA ASP A 223 25.39 -21.89 -17.43
C ASP A 223 25.36 -22.62 -18.82
N ASP A 224 24.27 -23.33 -19.10
CA ASP A 224 24.11 -24.00 -20.39
C ASP A 224 23.92 -22.99 -21.52
N ILE A 225 23.11 -21.95 -21.28
CA ILE A 225 22.96 -20.84 -22.22
C ILE A 225 24.29 -20.09 -22.39
N ALA A 226 25.05 -19.87 -21.32
CA ALA A 226 26.34 -19.21 -21.39
C ALA A 226 27.32 -19.99 -22.25
N MET A 227 27.38 -21.33 -22.10
CA MET A 227 28.24 -22.18 -22.92
C MET A 227 27.84 -22.17 -24.40
N MET A 228 26.56 -22.38 -24.71
CA MET A 228 26.07 -22.37 -26.09
C MET A 228 26.33 -21.02 -26.76
N TYR A 229 26.07 -19.91 -26.05
CA TYR A 229 26.28 -18.58 -26.57
C TYR A 229 27.76 -18.26 -26.85
N LEU A 230 28.67 -18.69 -25.96
CA LEU A 230 30.11 -18.51 -26.14
C LEU A 230 30.65 -19.36 -27.29
N GLU A 231 30.08 -20.54 -27.53
CA GLU A 231 30.43 -21.42 -28.65
C GLU A 231 29.83 -20.98 -29.99
N GLY A 232 28.97 -19.94 -29.96
CA GLY A 232 28.29 -19.40 -31.14
C GLY A 232 27.16 -20.31 -31.66
N GLU A 233 26.60 -21.13 -30.78
CA GLU A 233 25.47 -22.00 -31.10
C GLU A 233 24.13 -21.21 -30.90
N ASP A 234 23.11 -21.60 -31.68
CA ASP A 234 21.77 -21.05 -31.53
C ASP A 234 21.12 -21.58 -30.26
N VAL A 235 20.82 -20.68 -29.32
CA VAL A 235 20.11 -21.02 -28.06
C VAL A 235 18.61 -21.17 -28.34
N PRO A 236 18.01 -22.32 -27.98
CA PRO A 236 16.55 -22.51 -28.13
C PRO A 236 15.72 -21.45 -27.39
N VAL A 237 14.64 -21.00 -28.04
CA VAL A 237 13.74 -19.98 -27.47
C VAL A 237 13.17 -20.37 -26.09
N ASP A 238 12.84 -21.64 -25.91
CA ASP A 238 12.29 -22.13 -24.64
C ASP A 238 13.32 -22.07 -23.49
N MET A 239 14.60 -22.27 -23.77
CA MET A 239 15.67 -22.11 -22.78
C MET A 239 15.82 -20.63 -22.40
N ILE A 240 15.77 -19.73 -23.37
CA ILE A 240 15.84 -18.26 -23.09
C ILE A 240 14.65 -17.84 -22.25
N LYS A 241 13.45 -18.27 -22.60
CA LYS A 241 12.23 -17.97 -21.80
C LYS A 241 12.33 -18.52 -20.38
N ALA A 242 12.82 -19.74 -20.21
CA ALA A 242 13.01 -20.34 -18.89
C ALA A 242 14.03 -19.56 -18.04
N ALA A 243 15.13 -19.09 -18.63
CA ALA A 243 16.13 -18.29 -17.95
C ALA A 243 15.60 -16.90 -17.56
N ILE A 244 14.87 -16.22 -18.45
CA ILE A 244 14.21 -14.94 -18.15
C ILE A 244 13.23 -15.12 -16.99
N ARG A 245 12.40 -16.17 -17.02
CA ARG A 245 11.45 -16.47 -15.96
C ARG A 245 12.14 -16.69 -14.61
N LYS A 246 13.18 -17.54 -14.59
CA LYS A 246 13.97 -17.83 -13.38
C LYS A 246 14.56 -16.57 -12.77
N ALA A 247 15.19 -15.73 -13.59
CA ALA A 247 15.77 -14.46 -13.14
C ALA A 247 14.72 -13.46 -12.67
N THR A 248 13.57 -13.40 -13.34
CA THR A 248 12.44 -12.53 -12.96
C THR A 248 11.85 -12.92 -11.59
N ILE A 249 11.61 -14.22 -11.39
CA ILE A 249 11.08 -14.77 -10.14
C ILE A 249 12.06 -14.54 -8.98
N ALA A 250 13.37 -14.61 -9.25
CA ALA A 250 14.40 -14.31 -8.26
C ALA A 250 14.58 -12.81 -7.96
N ASN A 251 13.86 -11.92 -8.64
CA ASN A 251 14.06 -10.46 -8.60
C ASN A 251 15.45 -9.98 -9.03
N GLU A 252 16.13 -10.74 -9.85
CA GLU A 252 17.47 -10.42 -10.37
C GLU A 252 17.44 -9.78 -11.76
N MET A 253 16.28 -9.86 -12.43
CA MET A 253 16.03 -9.29 -13.74
C MET A 253 14.60 -8.74 -13.81
N VAL A 254 14.42 -7.62 -14.51
CA VAL A 254 13.11 -7.01 -14.77
C VAL A 254 12.89 -6.92 -16.28
N PRO A 255 12.06 -7.78 -16.88
CA PRO A 255 11.74 -7.71 -18.30
C PRO A 255 11.02 -6.40 -18.64
N VAL A 256 11.40 -5.78 -19.76
CA VAL A 256 10.78 -4.54 -20.25
C VAL A 256 10.11 -4.81 -21.60
N VAL A 257 8.83 -4.46 -21.68
CA VAL A 257 8.00 -4.54 -22.89
C VAL A 257 7.43 -3.17 -23.25
N CYS A 258 6.95 -2.98 -24.45
CA CYS A 258 6.44 -1.70 -24.93
C CYS A 258 5.15 -1.83 -25.72
N GLY A 259 4.37 -0.74 -25.78
CA GLY A 259 3.14 -0.68 -26.56
C GLY A 259 2.34 0.59 -26.34
N THR A 260 1.12 0.59 -26.81
CA THR A 260 0.13 1.62 -26.52
C THR A 260 -1.25 1.00 -26.31
N SER A 261 -1.69 0.98 -25.06
CA SER A 261 -2.98 0.40 -24.69
C SER A 261 -4.14 1.18 -25.33
N TYR A 262 -4.06 2.51 -25.39
CA TYR A 262 -5.11 3.34 -25.98
C TYR A 262 -5.32 3.06 -27.49
N LYS A 263 -4.24 2.80 -28.22
CA LYS A 263 -4.26 2.44 -29.65
C LYS A 263 -4.32 0.94 -29.91
N ASN A 264 -4.55 0.13 -28.88
CA ASN A 264 -4.72 -1.32 -28.98
C ASN A 264 -3.52 -2.08 -29.58
N LYS A 265 -2.29 -1.61 -29.34
CA LYS A 265 -1.07 -2.21 -29.88
C LYS A 265 -0.11 -2.61 -28.77
N GLY A 266 0.23 -3.89 -28.70
CA GLY A 266 1.22 -4.43 -27.76
C GLY A 266 0.63 -5.12 -26.53
N VAL A 267 -0.65 -5.05 -26.25
CA VAL A 267 -1.27 -5.61 -25.04
C VAL A 267 -1.25 -7.14 -25.05
N GLN A 268 -1.44 -7.79 -26.19
CA GLN A 268 -1.36 -9.25 -26.30
C GLN A 268 0.03 -9.75 -25.95
N GLN A 269 1.08 -9.03 -26.35
CA GLN A 269 2.46 -9.37 -26.00
C GLN A 269 2.75 -9.15 -24.50
N VAL A 270 2.10 -8.18 -23.85
CA VAL A 270 2.15 -8.04 -22.39
C VAL A 270 1.52 -9.26 -21.70
N LEU A 271 0.36 -9.72 -22.19
CA LEU A 271 -0.28 -10.95 -21.68
C LEU A 271 0.59 -12.17 -21.88
N ASP A 272 1.24 -12.29 -23.06
CA ASP A 272 2.20 -13.37 -23.34
C ASP A 272 3.36 -13.34 -22.35
N ALA A 273 3.93 -12.17 -22.10
CA ALA A 273 5.02 -11.98 -21.15
C ALA A 273 4.61 -12.31 -19.70
N VAL A 274 3.38 -11.98 -19.31
CA VAL A 274 2.83 -12.36 -18.00
C VAL A 274 2.76 -13.88 -17.86
N VAL A 275 2.26 -14.58 -18.87
CA VAL A 275 2.16 -16.04 -18.86
C VAL A 275 3.56 -16.68 -18.84
N ASP A 276 4.48 -16.16 -19.67
CA ASP A 276 5.82 -16.73 -19.84
C ASP A 276 6.75 -16.46 -18.65
N TYR A 277 6.70 -15.27 -18.04
CA TYR A 277 7.74 -14.80 -17.12
C TYR A 277 7.26 -14.51 -15.69
N MET A 278 5.96 -14.25 -15.46
CA MET A 278 5.47 -14.00 -14.11
C MET A 278 5.33 -15.29 -13.30
N PRO A 279 5.56 -15.25 -11.98
CA PRO A 279 5.47 -16.43 -11.14
C PRO A 279 4.04 -16.97 -11.04
N SER A 280 3.97 -18.28 -10.85
CA SER A 280 2.79 -19.00 -10.38
C SER A 280 2.82 -19.07 -8.84
N PRO A 281 1.72 -19.45 -8.17
CA PRO A 281 1.73 -19.70 -6.73
C PRO A 281 2.75 -20.76 -6.29
N LEU A 282 3.09 -21.72 -7.15
CA LEU A 282 4.12 -22.75 -6.88
C LEU A 282 5.53 -22.18 -6.78
N ASP A 283 5.84 -21.13 -7.52
CA ASP A 283 7.18 -20.55 -7.55
C ASP A 283 7.54 -19.90 -6.19
N LYS A 284 6.55 -19.49 -5.40
CA LYS A 284 6.74 -18.99 -4.04
C LYS A 284 6.91 -20.09 -2.99
N LYS A 285 6.79 -21.36 -3.37
CA LYS A 285 6.90 -22.56 -2.52
C LYS A 285 5.91 -22.61 -1.33
N GLY A 286 5.22 -21.55 -0.99
CA GLY A 286 4.30 -21.46 0.11
C GLY A 286 4.47 -20.18 0.94
N ILE A 287 3.88 -20.13 2.10
CA ILE A 287 3.87 -18.97 2.98
C ILE A 287 4.31 -19.34 4.39
N LYS A 288 5.07 -18.45 5.02
CA LYS A 288 5.43 -18.52 6.43
C LYS A 288 4.37 -17.86 7.28
N GLY A 289 4.26 -18.33 8.51
CA GLY A 289 3.40 -17.76 9.53
C GLY A 289 3.90 -18.16 10.93
N ILE A 290 3.14 -17.80 11.93
CA ILE A 290 3.40 -18.14 13.33
C ILE A 290 2.25 -18.99 13.84
N ASN A 291 2.56 -20.11 14.45
CA ASN A 291 1.56 -20.90 15.16
C ASN A 291 1.19 -20.17 16.46
N PRO A 292 -0.07 -19.75 16.67
CA PRO A 292 -0.44 -18.95 17.83
C PRO A 292 -0.38 -19.73 19.16
N ASP A 293 -0.41 -21.05 19.12
CA ASP A 293 -0.39 -21.90 20.33
C ASP A 293 1.04 -22.16 20.81
N THR A 294 2.00 -22.27 19.89
CA THR A 294 3.41 -22.58 20.20
C THR A 294 4.34 -21.37 20.07
N GLU A 295 3.87 -20.27 19.43
CA GLU A 295 4.65 -19.07 19.08
C GLU A 295 5.87 -19.37 18.18
N GLU A 296 5.90 -20.54 17.54
CA GLU A 296 6.96 -20.94 16.62
C GLU A 296 6.61 -20.61 15.16
N GLU A 297 7.63 -20.39 14.33
CA GLU A 297 7.46 -20.27 12.89
C GLU A 297 6.87 -21.56 12.30
N ASP A 298 5.86 -21.43 11.49
CA ASP A 298 5.21 -22.51 10.74
C ASP A 298 5.15 -22.15 9.25
N PHE A 299 4.95 -23.17 8.41
CA PHE A 299 4.98 -23.03 6.96
C PHE A 299 3.81 -23.77 6.30
N ARG A 300 3.16 -23.12 5.34
CA ARG A 300 2.13 -23.74 4.50
C ARG A 300 2.60 -23.81 3.05
N PRO A 301 2.75 -25.01 2.50
CA PRO A 301 3.07 -25.18 1.09
C PRO A 301 1.89 -24.76 0.20
N ALA A 302 2.19 -24.30 -1.00
CA ALA A 302 1.16 -23.99 -2.00
C ALA A 302 0.62 -25.30 -2.59
N SER A 303 -0.30 -25.96 -1.90
CA SER A 303 -0.90 -27.25 -2.26
C SER A 303 -2.36 -27.29 -1.85
N ASP A 304 -3.19 -27.90 -2.68
CA ASP A 304 -4.61 -28.15 -2.38
C ASP A 304 -4.81 -29.18 -1.26
N GLU A 305 -3.82 -30.04 -1.02
CA GLU A 305 -3.83 -31.11 -0.02
C GLU A 305 -3.36 -30.64 1.38
N ALA A 306 -2.73 -29.48 1.45
CA ALA A 306 -2.27 -28.93 2.73
C ALA A 306 -3.44 -28.38 3.55
N PRO A 307 -3.30 -28.22 4.89
CA PRO A 307 -4.29 -27.54 5.70
C PRO A 307 -4.64 -26.16 5.17
N PHE A 308 -5.93 -25.82 5.18
CA PHE A 308 -6.41 -24.55 4.66
C PHE A 308 -5.79 -23.35 5.39
N SER A 309 -5.29 -22.40 4.62
CA SER A 309 -4.90 -21.08 5.11
C SER A 309 -5.14 -20.00 4.06
N ALA A 310 -5.69 -18.88 4.51
CA ALA A 310 -5.98 -17.73 3.66
C ALA A 310 -5.80 -16.41 4.41
N LEU A 311 -5.46 -15.36 3.69
CA LEU A 311 -5.31 -14.02 4.22
C LEU A 311 -6.45 -13.12 3.72
N ALA A 312 -7.20 -12.53 4.65
CA ALA A 312 -8.18 -11.49 4.37
C ALA A 312 -7.44 -10.16 4.11
N PHE A 313 -7.41 -9.70 2.87
CA PHE A 313 -6.61 -8.53 2.50
C PHE A 313 -7.42 -7.28 2.19
N LYS A 314 -8.74 -7.41 2.02
CA LYS A 314 -9.62 -6.28 1.76
C LYS A 314 -11.03 -6.54 2.26
N ILE A 315 -11.60 -5.56 2.93
CA ILE A 315 -13.03 -5.52 3.27
C ILE A 315 -13.69 -4.46 2.38
N ALA A 316 -14.87 -4.76 1.87
CA ALA A 316 -15.69 -3.82 1.14
C ALA A 316 -17.16 -3.95 1.56
N THR A 317 -17.90 -2.86 1.51
CA THR A 317 -19.36 -2.87 1.74
C THR A 317 -20.08 -2.81 0.40
N ASP A 318 -20.91 -3.80 0.16
CA ASP A 318 -21.71 -3.88 -1.03
C ASP A 318 -23.19 -3.58 -0.69
N PRO A 319 -23.89 -2.75 -1.50
CA PRO A 319 -25.27 -2.37 -1.21
C PRO A 319 -26.26 -3.54 -1.18
N TYR A 320 -25.95 -4.64 -1.89
CA TYR A 320 -26.88 -5.77 -2.10
C TYR A 320 -26.56 -6.98 -1.22
N VAL A 321 -25.27 -7.26 -1.02
CA VAL A 321 -24.84 -8.46 -0.26
C VAL A 321 -24.23 -8.12 1.09
N GLY A 322 -24.03 -6.84 1.39
CA GLY A 322 -23.45 -6.38 2.65
C GLY A 322 -21.92 -6.47 2.67
N LYS A 323 -21.35 -6.94 3.78
CA LYS A 323 -19.90 -7.03 3.96
C LYS A 323 -19.30 -8.12 3.08
N LEU A 324 -18.37 -7.71 2.22
CA LEU A 324 -17.52 -8.57 1.39
C LEU A 324 -16.12 -8.62 1.99
N CYS A 325 -15.59 -9.82 2.17
CA CYS A 325 -14.21 -10.04 2.60
C CYS A 325 -13.43 -10.69 1.46
N TYR A 326 -12.52 -9.94 0.85
CA TYR A 326 -11.60 -10.48 -0.15
C TYR A 326 -10.47 -11.22 0.55
N PHE A 327 -10.20 -12.43 0.10
CA PHE A 327 -9.14 -13.25 0.66
C PHE A 327 -8.37 -14.00 -0.42
N ARG A 328 -7.09 -14.25 -0.14
CA ARG A 328 -6.25 -15.11 -0.94
C ARG A 328 -6.02 -16.43 -0.20
N VAL A 329 -6.25 -17.54 -0.88
CA VAL A 329 -5.94 -18.88 -0.39
C VAL A 329 -4.47 -19.18 -0.67
N TYR A 330 -3.70 -19.50 0.37
CA TYR A 330 -2.29 -19.90 0.24
C TYR A 330 -2.10 -21.41 0.24
N SER A 331 -2.95 -22.14 0.98
CA SER A 331 -2.90 -23.60 1.04
C SER A 331 -4.29 -24.18 1.26
N GLY A 332 -4.45 -25.43 0.86
CA GLY A 332 -5.69 -26.18 1.05
C GLY A 332 -6.83 -25.75 0.13
N THR A 333 -7.99 -26.29 0.41
CA THR A 333 -9.26 -26.01 -0.28
C THR A 333 -10.34 -25.68 0.72
N LEU A 334 -11.36 -24.93 0.29
CA LEU A 334 -12.50 -24.59 1.11
C LEU A 334 -13.79 -24.59 0.30
N GLU A 335 -14.78 -25.32 0.76
CA GLU A 335 -16.12 -25.36 0.18
C GLU A 335 -16.99 -24.26 0.78
N LYS A 336 -17.94 -23.74 -0.02
CA LYS A 336 -18.95 -22.80 0.47
C LYS A 336 -19.73 -23.39 1.65
N GLY A 337 -20.05 -22.54 2.62
CA GLY A 337 -20.78 -22.95 3.82
C GLY A 337 -19.90 -23.54 4.93
N SER A 338 -18.61 -23.74 4.68
CA SER A 338 -17.65 -24.24 5.68
C SER A 338 -17.40 -23.20 6.78
N THR A 339 -17.03 -23.71 7.94
CA THR A 339 -16.55 -22.89 9.06
C THR A 339 -15.03 -22.93 9.12
N VAL A 340 -14.43 -21.78 9.31
CA VAL A 340 -12.97 -21.60 9.45
C VAL A 340 -12.67 -20.89 10.76
N LEU A 341 -11.46 -21.03 11.24
CA LEU A 341 -10.94 -20.25 12.35
C LEU A 341 -10.35 -18.92 11.82
N ASN A 342 -10.86 -17.79 12.31
CA ASN A 342 -10.12 -16.54 12.24
C ASN A 342 -9.05 -16.58 13.32
N CYS A 343 -7.85 -16.98 12.93
CA CYS A 343 -6.76 -17.28 13.85
C CYS A 343 -6.24 -16.02 14.56
N THR A 344 -6.29 -14.88 13.90
CA THR A 344 -5.86 -13.58 14.45
C THR A 344 -6.73 -13.16 15.63
N LYS A 345 -8.03 -13.47 15.59
CA LYS A 345 -9.02 -13.08 16.62
C LYS A 345 -9.49 -14.24 17.48
N GLY A 346 -9.06 -15.47 17.22
CA GLY A 346 -9.49 -16.66 17.93
C GLY A 346 -10.99 -16.95 17.79
N SER A 347 -11.64 -16.52 16.71
CA SER A 347 -13.08 -16.66 16.51
C SER A 347 -13.41 -17.51 15.29
N ARG A 348 -14.54 -18.23 15.35
CA ARG A 348 -15.04 -19.02 14.21
C ARG A 348 -15.83 -18.14 13.27
N GLU A 349 -15.57 -18.26 11.99
CA GLU A 349 -16.30 -17.59 10.91
C GLU A 349 -16.88 -18.61 9.93
N ARG A 350 -18.12 -18.37 9.52
CA ARG A 350 -18.77 -19.21 8.50
C ARG A 350 -18.74 -18.50 7.16
N LEU A 351 -18.08 -19.08 6.17
CA LEU A 351 -18.04 -18.58 4.80
C LEU A 351 -19.26 -19.13 4.02
N GLY A 352 -20.41 -18.50 4.24
CA GLY A 352 -21.69 -18.98 3.73
C GLY A 352 -21.78 -18.98 2.20
N ARG A 353 -21.28 -17.92 1.56
CA ARG A 353 -21.15 -17.78 0.10
C ARG A 353 -19.73 -17.36 -0.22
N ILE A 354 -19.21 -17.92 -1.30
CA ILE A 354 -17.91 -17.55 -1.87
C ILE A 354 -18.16 -17.07 -3.29
N LEU A 355 -17.58 -15.93 -3.62
CA LEU A 355 -17.76 -15.24 -4.88
C LEU A 355 -16.45 -15.13 -5.64
N GLN A 356 -16.48 -15.44 -6.93
CA GLN A 356 -15.46 -15.00 -7.88
C GLN A 356 -15.82 -13.59 -8.33
N MET A 357 -14.87 -12.67 -8.21
CA MET A 357 -15.09 -11.27 -8.56
C MET A 357 -14.63 -10.97 -9.99
N HIS A 358 -15.42 -10.19 -10.69
CA HIS A 358 -15.12 -9.62 -12.00
C HIS A 358 -15.40 -8.13 -11.95
N SER A 359 -14.52 -7.37 -11.26
CA SER A 359 -14.76 -5.98 -10.90
C SER A 359 -16.04 -5.84 -10.02
N ASN A 360 -17.13 -5.30 -10.55
CA ASN A 360 -18.43 -5.17 -9.86
C ASN A 360 -19.40 -6.34 -10.10
N HIS A 361 -19.07 -7.25 -11.01
CA HIS A 361 -19.87 -8.46 -11.24
C HIS A 361 -19.39 -9.61 -10.36
N ARG A 362 -20.32 -10.48 -9.98
CA ARG A 362 -20.10 -11.56 -9.02
C ARG A 362 -20.62 -12.87 -9.58
N GLU A 363 -19.86 -13.91 -9.38
CA GLU A 363 -20.23 -15.27 -9.70
C GLU A 363 -20.09 -16.15 -8.45
N ASP A 364 -21.16 -16.86 -8.07
CA ASP A 364 -21.10 -17.79 -6.95
C ASP A 364 -20.24 -18.99 -7.32
N ILE A 365 -19.28 -19.33 -6.47
CA ILE A 365 -18.44 -20.52 -6.62
C ILE A 365 -18.60 -21.46 -5.44
N ASP A 366 -18.49 -22.76 -5.70
CA ASP A 366 -18.72 -23.79 -4.69
C ASP A 366 -17.48 -24.11 -3.85
N ILE A 367 -16.31 -23.95 -4.45
CA ILE A 367 -15.04 -24.31 -3.84
C ILE A 367 -13.93 -23.36 -4.29
N VAL A 368 -13.01 -23.03 -3.38
CA VAL A 368 -11.75 -22.34 -3.66
C VAL A 368 -10.57 -23.24 -3.40
N TYR A 369 -9.50 -23.02 -4.13
CA TYR A 369 -8.28 -23.81 -4.11
C TYR A 369 -7.08 -22.95 -3.72
N ALA A 370 -5.96 -23.58 -3.37
CA ALA A 370 -4.69 -22.88 -3.16
C ALA A 370 -4.36 -21.98 -4.36
N GLY A 371 -3.91 -20.76 -4.09
CA GLY A 371 -3.60 -19.76 -5.12
C GLY A 371 -4.79 -18.92 -5.59
N ASP A 372 -6.02 -19.25 -5.20
CA ASP A 372 -7.21 -18.49 -5.59
C ASP A 372 -7.34 -17.18 -4.82
N ILE A 373 -7.93 -16.20 -5.51
CA ILE A 373 -8.38 -14.94 -4.92
C ILE A 373 -9.91 -14.92 -5.07
N ALA A 374 -10.62 -14.79 -3.96
CA ALA A 374 -12.07 -14.80 -3.91
C ALA A 374 -12.62 -13.83 -2.86
N ALA A 375 -13.93 -13.68 -2.81
CA ALA A 375 -14.60 -12.88 -1.79
C ALA A 375 -15.60 -13.74 -1.03
N ALA A 376 -15.64 -13.59 0.31
CA ALA A 376 -16.63 -14.23 1.17
C ALA A 376 -17.70 -13.23 1.60
N VAL A 377 -18.95 -13.70 1.67
CA VAL A 377 -20.09 -12.94 2.17
C VAL A 377 -20.47 -13.46 3.56
N GLY A 378 -20.84 -12.53 4.45
CA GLY A 378 -21.43 -12.88 5.73
C GLY A 378 -20.43 -13.07 6.87
N VAL A 379 -19.16 -12.77 6.67
CA VAL A 379 -18.17 -12.70 7.77
C VAL A 379 -18.49 -11.53 8.70
N LYS A 380 -18.48 -11.79 10.02
CA LYS A 380 -18.94 -10.81 11.01
C LYS A 380 -17.79 -10.04 11.66
N ASN A 381 -16.79 -10.77 12.14
CA ASN A 381 -15.73 -10.21 12.99
C ASN A 381 -14.40 -10.03 12.26
N THR A 382 -14.32 -10.40 10.99
CA THR A 382 -13.09 -10.32 10.20
C THR A 382 -12.79 -8.91 9.75
N THR A 383 -11.53 -8.52 9.88
CA THR A 383 -10.96 -7.26 9.40
C THR A 383 -9.82 -7.51 8.43
N THR A 384 -9.35 -6.47 7.75
CA THR A 384 -8.20 -6.56 6.85
C THR A 384 -6.94 -6.98 7.61
N GLY A 385 -6.23 -7.98 7.08
CA GLY A 385 -5.03 -8.55 7.71
C GLY A 385 -5.29 -9.82 8.54
N ASP A 386 -6.55 -10.19 8.79
CA ASP A 386 -6.87 -11.40 9.52
C ASP A 386 -6.57 -12.66 8.72
N THR A 387 -6.19 -13.72 9.41
CA THR A 387 -5.91 -15.03 8.81
C THR A 387 -7.08 -15.99 9.04
N PHE A 388 -7.56 -16.60 7.97
CA PHE A 388 -8.43 -17.78 8.04
C PHE A 388 -7.59 -19.05 7.96
N CYS A 389 -7.86 -20.01 8.81
CA CYS A 389 -7.16 -21.28 8.81
C CYS A 389 -8.07 -22.46 9.20
N ASP A 390 -7.56 -23.66 9.02
CA ASP A 390 -8.12 -24.89 9.57
C ASP A 390 -8.03 -24.87 11.10
N GLU A 391 -9.07 -25.31 11.79
CA GLU A 391 -9.14 -25.27 13.26
C GLU A 391 -8.10 -26.18 13.93
N ASP A 392 -7.77 -27.30 13.29
CA ASP A 392 -6.80 -28.27 13.82
C ASP A 392 -5.35 -27.90 13.49
N HIS A 393 -5.15 -26.95 12.59
CA HIS A 393 -3.84 -26.50 12.12
C HIS A 393 -3.76 -24.96 12.15
N PRO A 394 -3.77 -24.34 13.34
CA PRO A 394 -3.79 -22.89 13.45
C PRO A 394 -2.48 -22.28 12.97
N ILE A 395 -2.59 -21.19 12.22
CA ILE A 395 -1.48 -20.37 11.75
C ILE A 395 -1.94 -18.92 11.61
N ILE A 396 -1.11 -17.98 12.04
CA ILE A 396 -1.26 -16.56 11.74
C ILE A 396 -0.24 -16.25 10.67
N LEU A 397 -0.72 -15.89 9.49
CA LEU A 397 0.13 -15.40 8.41
C LEU A 397 0.64 -14.02 8.80
N GLU A 398 1.78 -13.63 8.25
CA GLU A 398 2.39 -12.33 8.54
C GLU A 398 1.36 -11.19 8.44
N SER A 399 1.24 -10.39 9.50
CA SER A 399 0.28 -9.29 9.60
C SER A 399 0.69 -8.13 8.70
N MET A 400 -0.32 -7.45 8.12
CA MET A 400 -0.11 -6.19 7.41
C MET A 400 0.07 -5.07 8.43
N VAL A 401 1.10 -4.24 8.25
CA VAL A 401 1.31 -3.03 9.02
C VAL A 401 0.77 -1.86 8.20
N PHE A 402 -0.12 -1.08 8.81
CA PHE A 402 -0.71 0.08 8.14
C PHE A 402 -0.15 1.38 8.73
N PRO A 403 0.13 2.40 7.90
CA PRO A 403 0.57 3.69 8.38
C PRO A 403 -0.53 4.40 9.18
N GLU A 404 -0.11 5.18 10.15
CA GLU A 404 -1.02 6.02 10.93
C GLU A 404 -1.54 7.18 10.08
N PRO A 405 -2.82 7.57 10.26
CA PRO A 405 -3.36 8.78 9.63
C PRO A 405 -2.53 10.01 9.98
N VAL A 406 -2.41 10.93 9.03
CA VAL A 406 -1.59 12.15 9.20
C VAL A 406 -2.39 13.43 9.25
N ILE A 407 -3.64 13.41 8.81
CA ILE A 407 -4.53 14.58 8.80
C ILE A 407 -5.88 14.25 9.44
N GLU A 408 -6.44 15.22 10.15
CA GLU A 408 -7.70 15.11 10.87
C GLU A 408 -8.63 16.26 10.51
N VAL A 409 -9.94 15.97 10.41
CA VAL A 409 -10.98 16.98 10.26
C VAL A 409 -12.15 16.66 11.16
N ALA A 410 -12.79 17.71 11.70
CA ALA A 410 -14.05 17.58 12.39
C ALA A 410 -15.17 17.42 11.36
N ILE A 411 -16.10 16.51 11.62
CA ILE A 411 -17.27 16.27 10.77
C ILE A 411 -18.55 16.33 11.61
N GLU A 412 -19.56 17.05 11.11
CA GLU A 412 -20.84 17.19 11.78
C GLU A 412 -21.98 16.95 10.77
N PRO A 413 -23.00 16.14 11.11
CA PRO A 413 -24.13 15.95 10.23
C PRO A 413 -24.97 17.24 10.19
N LYS A 414 -25.51 17.59 9.02
CA LYS A 414 -26.36 18.76 8.86
C LYS A 414 -27.68 18.65 9.61
N THR A 415 -28.11 17.46 9.98
CA THR A 415 -29.37 17.20 10.69
C THR A 415 -29.17 16.29 11.90
N LYS A 416 -29.96 16.46 12.95
CA LYS A 416 -29.90 15.56 14.13
C LYS A 416 -30.22 14.11 13.79
N ALA A 417 -31.13 13.86 12.86
CA ALA A 417 -31.43 12.50 12.37
C ALA A 417 -30.25 11.85 11.59
N GLY A 418 -29.32 12.65 11.10
CA GLY A 418 -28.10 12.20 10.46
C GLY A 418 -27.02 11.67 11.41
N GLN A 419 -27.09 12.00 12.71
CA GLN A 419 -26.05 11.66 13.69
C GLN A 419 -25.84 10.14 13.82
N GLU A 420 -26.93 9.41 14.04
CA GLU A 420 -26.86 7.95 14.18
C GLU A 420 -26.42 7.28 12.87
N LYS A 421 -27.00 7.72 11.74
CA LYS A 421 -26.62 7.24 10.41
C LYS A 421 -25.15 7.51 10.11
N MET A 422 -24.64 8.70 10.47
CA MET A 422 -23.24 9.05 10.29
C MET A 422 -22.31 8.12 11.08
N GLY A 423 -22.64 7.84 12.34
CA GLY A 423 -21.86 6.92 13.16
C GLY A 423 -21.76 5.51 12.56
N ILE A 424 -22.90 4.97 12.10
CA ILE A 424 -22.94 3.66 11.43
C ILE A 424 -22.12 3.68 10.13
N ALA A 425 -22.28 4.73 9.33
CA ALA A 425 -21.57 4.87 8.05
C ALA A 425 -20.05 4.98 8.26
N LEU A 426 -19.62 5.83 9.19
CA LEU A 426 -18.18 5.99 9.52
C LEU A 426 -17.57 4.70 10.06
N ALA A 427 -18.28 3.93 10.89
CA ALA A 427 -17.83 2.63 11.37
C ALA A 427 -17.61 1.65 10.22
N LYS A 428 -18.53 1.57 9.25
CA LYS A 428 -18.37 0.72 8.07
C LYS A 428 -17.18 1.15 7.20
N LEU A 429 -17.00 2.44 6.97
CA LEU A 429 -15.85 2.97 6.22
C LEU A 429 -14.53 2.67 6.92
N ALA A 430 -14.48 2.73 8.25
CA ALA A 430 -13.30 2.36 9.04
C ALA A 430 -13.01 0.84 9.02
N GLU A 431 -14.03 -0.01 8.84
CA GLU A 431 -13.83 -1.45 8.62
C GLU A 431 -13.22 -1.75 7.23
N GLU A 432 -13.56 -0.94 6.23
CA GLU A 432 -13.04 -1.09 4.87
C GLU A 432 -11.60 -0.62 4.73
N ASP A 433 -11.28 0.50 5.37
CA ASP A 433 -9.99 1.18 5.25
C ASP A 433 -9.28 1.29 6.61
N PRO A 434 -8.24 0.48 6.85
CA PRO A 434 -7.50 0.48 8.10
C PRO A 434 -6.71 1.76 8.37
N THR A 435 -6.52 2.64 7.36
CA THR A 435 -5.87 3.95 7.50
C THR A 435 -6.87 5.08 7.75
N PHE A 436 -8.15 4.77 7.65
CA PHE A 436 -9.20 5.69 8.05
C PHE A 436 -9.61 5.43 9.50
N ARG A 437 -9.59 6.47 10.32
CA ARG A 437 -10.05 6.39 11.71
C ARG A 437 -11.13 7.41 11.98
N THR A 438 -12.02 7.06 12.90
CA THR A 438 -13.06 7.94 13.41
C THR A 438 -13.16 7.81 14.91
N TYR A 439 -13.29 8.93 15.60
CA TYR A 439 -13.44 8.98 17.04
C TYR A 439 -14.15 10.26 17.46
N THR A 440 -14.67 10.27 18.67
CA THR A 440 -15.27 11.48 19.26
C THR A 440 -14.22 12.16 20.13
N ASN A 441 -13.95 13.42 19.86
CA ASN A 441 -13.11 14.24 20.71
C ASN A 441 -13.81 14.44 22.07
N LYS A 442 -13.19 13.97 23.14
CA LYS A 442 -13.78 13.99 24.48
C LYS A 442 -13.94 15.40 25.05
N GLU A 443 -13.16 16.35 24.59
CA GLU A 443 -13.19 17.75 25.05
C GLU A 443 -14.27 18.56 24.32
N THR A 444 -14.33 18.41 22.98
CA THR A 444 -15.25 19.20 22.15
C THR A 444 -16.56 18.49 21.84
N GLY A 445 -16.64 17.18 22.06
CA GLY A 445 -17.78 16.34 21.65
C GLY A 445 -17.93 16.16 20.15
N GLN A 446 -17.02 16.69 19.34
CA GLN A 446 -17.05 16.61 17.89
C GLN A 446 -16.63 15.23 17.41
N THR A 447 -17.23 14.75 16.33
CA THR A 447 -16.74 13.58 15.60
C THR A 447 -15.57 14.00 14.72
N ILE A 448 -14.44 13.32 14.91
CA ILE A 448 -13.22 13.53 14.13
C ILE A 448 -13.06 12.36 13.17
N ILE A 449 -12.67 12.66 11.94
CA ILE A 449 -12.21 11.69 10.95
C ILE A 449 -10.75 11.95 10.61
N ALA A 450 -9.96 10.90 10.54
CA ALA A 450 -8.53 10.93 10.28
C ALA A 450 -8.17 10.08 9.07
N GLY A 451 -7.24 10.53 8.23
CA GLY A 451 -6.85 9.85 7.00
C GLY A 451 -5.46 10.24 6.52
N MET A 452 -5.08 9.69 5.36
CA MET A 452 -3.74 9.82 4.80
C MET A 452 -3.49 11.13 4.03
N GLY A 453 -4.56 11.84 3.64
CA GLY A 453 -4.46 13.08 2.90
C GLY A 453 -5.81 13.76 2.66
N GLU A 454 -5.78 14.96 2.09
CA GLU A 454 -7.00 15.74 1.82
C GLU A 454 -7.94 15.00 0.86
N LEU A 455 -7.40 14.44 -0.22
CA LEU A 455 -8.20 13.70 -1.20
C LEU A 455 -8.83 12.45 -0.57
N HIS A 456 -8.10 11.75 0.29
CA HIS A 456 -8.63 10.59 1.02
C HIS A 456 -9.87 10.97 1.84
N LEU A 457 -9.78 12.01 2.68
CA LEU A 457 -10.90 12.47 3.50
C LEU A 457 -12.06 13.05 2.67
N GLU A 458 -11.75 13.75 1.57
CA GLU A 458 -12.76 14.25 0.63
C GLU A 458 -13.59 13.11 0.04
N ILE A 459 -12.94 12.01 -0.35
CA ILE A 459 -13.62 10.82 -0.88
C ILE A 459 -14.47 10.15 0.19
N ILE A 460 -13.99 10.04 1.42
CA ILE A 460 -14.78 9.50 2.55
C ILE A 460 -16.06 10.33 2.76
N VAL A 461 -15.95 11.66 2.75
CA VAL A 461 -17.11 12.57 2.92
C VAL A 461 -18.09 12.44 1.74
N ASP A 462 -17.57 12.33 0.53
CA ASP A 462 -18.41 12.14 -0.66
C ASP A 462 -19.13 10.77 -0.63
N ARG A 463 -18.46 9.72 -0.15
CA ARG A 463 -19.08 8.40 0.08
C ARG A 463 -20.19 8.46 1.14
N LEU A 464 -20.00 9.21 2.22
CA LEU A 464 -21.07 9.43 3.21
C LEU A 464 -22.34 9.99 2.55
N LEU A 465 -22.18 10.96 1.65
CA LEU A 465 -23.30 11.56 0.93
C LEU A 465 -23.93 10.58 -0.06
N ARG A 466 -23.14 9.96 -0.92
CA ARG A 466 -23.64 9.16 -2.06
C ARG A 466 -24.15 7.78 -1.64
N GLU A 467 -23.39 7.06 -0.84
CA GLU A 467 -23.69 5.68 -0.45
C GLU A 467 -24.64 5.64 0.76
N PHE A 468 -24.40 6.46 1.77
CA PHE A 468 -25.13 6.42 3.03
C PHE A 468 -26.22 7.49 3.17
N LYS A 469 -26.31 8.43 2.20
CA LYS A 469 -27.28 9.54 2.22
C LYS A 469 -27.17 10.40 3.48
N VAL A 470 -25.95 10.66 3.91
CA VAL A 470 -25.61 11.51 5.06
C VAL A 470 -24.93 12.78 4.56
N GLU A 471 -25.61 13.92 4.72
CA GLU A 471 -24.98 15.21 4.48
C GLU A 471 -24.25 15.69 5.73
N ALA A 472 -22.98 16.08 5.58
CA ALA A 472 -22.15 16.53 6.67
C ALA A 472 -21.44 17.85 6.34
N ASN A 473 -21.17 18.64 7.37
CA ASN A 473 -20.25 19.77 7.32
C ASN A 473 -18.87 19.30 7.77
N VAL A 474 -17.85 19.73 7.07
CA VAL A 474 -16.45 19.38 7.35
C VAL A 474 -15.73 20.63 7.82
N GLY A 475 -15.04 20.52 8.95
CA GLY A 475 -14.20 21.58 9.49
C GLY A 475 -12.89 21.75 8.72
N ALA A 476 -12.08 22.72 9.11
CA ALA A 476 -10.75 22.91 8.54
C ALA A 476 -9.83 21.72 8.88
N PRO A 477 -8.95 21.29 7.96
CA PRO A 477 -7.98 20.24 8.21
C PRO A 477 -7.07 20.59 9.39
N GLN A 478 -6.83 19.63 10.24
CA GLN A 478 -5.89 19.73 11.36
C GLN A 478 -4.79 18.70 11.23
N VAL A 479 -3.59 19.05 11.66
CA VAL A 479 -2.45 18.15 11.65
C VAL A 479 -2.46 17.30 12.92
N SER A 480 -2.21 16.00 12.80
CA SER A 480 -2.04 15.09 13.92
C SER A 480 -0.63 15.24 14.50
N TYR A 481 -0.48 16.18 15.41
CA TYR A 481 0.78 16.37 16.14
C TYR A 481 1.00 15.24 17.14
N LYS A 482 2.26 15.01 17.50
CA LYS A 482 2.68 14.05 18.54
C LYS A 482 3.54 14.77 19.57
N GLU A 483 3.71 14.15 20.72
CA GLU A 483 4.65 14.62 21.75
C GLU A 483 5.78 13.60 21.90
N THR A 484 6.95 14.06 22.35
CA THR A 484 8.08 13.19 22.71
C THR A 484 8.90 13.86 23.82
N ILE A 485 9.93 13.18 24.29
CA ILE A 485 10.87 13.68 25.27
C ILE A 485 12.29 13.72 24.72
N ARG A 486 13.17 14.57 25.30
CA ARG A 486 14.54 14.77 24.81
C ARG A 486 15.62 14.23 25.71
N LYS A 487 15.30 13.90 26.94
CA LYS A 487 16.30 13.41 27.94
C LYS A 487 15.72 12.35 28.85
N GLU A 488 16.60 11.52 29.36
CA GLU A 488 16.28 10.54 30.40
C GLU A 488 15.93 11.23 31.72
N VAL A 489 14.93 10.71 32.41
CA VAL A 489 14.50 11.15 33.76
C VAL A 489 14.09 9.94 34.59
N GLU A 490 14.59 9.87 35.83
CA GLU A 490 14.05 8.98 36.84
C GLU A 490 12.98 9.71 37.67
N GLN A 491 11.88 9.03 37.89
CA GLN A 491 10.76 9.56 38.64
C GLN A 491 10.29 8.59 39.70
N ASP A 492 10.19 9.08 40.92
CA ASP A 492 9.63 8.41 42.09
C ASP A 492 8.28 9.03 42.42
N THR A 493 7.21 8.23 42.31
CA THR A 493 5.84 8.73 42.51
C THR A 493 5.04 7.79 43.35
N LYS A 494 4.50 8.33 44.44
CA LYS A 494 3.64 7.63 45.38
C LYS A 494 2.23 8.18 45.29
N TYR A 495 1.29 7.33 44.95
CA TYR A 495 -0.14 7.61 45.04
C TYR A 495 -0.69 6.97 46.35
N ALA A 496 -1.05 7.83 47.28
CA ALA A 496 -1.68 7.40 48.53
C ALA A 496 -2.91 8.28 48.81
N ARG A 497 -4.07 7.65 48.94
CA ARG A 497 -5.32 8.35 49.26
C ARG A 497 -6.10 7.57 50.31
N GLN A 498 -6.55 8.24 51.33
CA GLN A 498 -7.37 7.68 52.38
C GLN A 498 -8.66 8.48 52.48
N SER A 499 -9.78 7.85 52.18
CA SER A 499 -11.11 8.46 52.30
C SER A 499 -12.05 7.44 52.94
N GLY A 500 -12.15 7.48 54.30
CA GLY A 500 -13.15 6.76 55.08
C GLY A 500 -13.39 5.32 54.69
N GLY A 501 -12.48 4.40 55.08
CA GLY A 501 -12.55 2.98 54.79
C GLY A 501 -11.23 2.44 54.18
N LYS A 502 -11.30 1.52 53.23
CA LYS A 502 -10.12 0.97 52.52
C LYS A 502 -9.39 2.07 51.77
N GLY A 503 -8.11 2.30 52.09
CA GLY A 503 -7.27 3.28 51.40
C GLY A 503 -6.87 2.85 49.97
N GLN A 504 -6.16 3.71 49.27
CA GLN A 504 -5.53 3.41 47.99
C GLN A 504 -4.03 3.70 48.09
N TYR A 505 -3.22 2.76 47.66
CA TYR A 505 -1.76 2.90 47.68
C TYR A 505 -1.11 2.28 46.48
N GLY A 506 -0.32 3.06 45.76
CA GLY A 506 0.53 2.64 44.66
C GLY A 506 1.82 3.46 44.66
N HIS A 507 2.97 2.83 44.63
CA HIS A 507 4.26 3.50 44.61
C HIS A 507 5.15 2.89 43.52
N VAL A 508 5.57 3.70 42.57
CA VAL A 508 6.38 3.27 41.46
C VAL A 508 7.59 4.18 41.26
N LYS A 509 8.71 3.60 40.90
CA LYS A 509 9.88 4.29 40.44
C LYS A 509 10.17 3.87 39.00
N ILE A 510 10.09 4.84 38.10
CA ILE A 510 10.28 4.62 36.67
C ILE A 510 11.44 5.43 36.16
N ARG A 511 12.09 4.91 35.13
CA ARG A 511 13.02 5.63 34.27
C ARG A 511 12.37 5.80 32.90
N VAL A 512 12.28 7.03 32.46
CA VAL A 512 11.72 7.38 31.14
C VAL A 512 12.84 7.94 30.30
N GLU A 513 13.07 7.35 29.14
CA GLU A 513 14.14 7.74 28.22
C GLU A 513 13.61 7.87 26.78
N PRO A 514 14.20 8.75 25.93
CA PRO A 514 13.85 8.79 24.51
C PRO A 514 14.15 7.46 23.84
N ASN A 515 13.23 6.97 23.01
CA ASN A 515 13.48 5.86 22.12
C ASN A 515 13.93 6.38 20.74
N GLU A 516 14.44 5.50 19.89
CA GLU A 516 14.78 5.86 18.52
C GLU A 516 13.51 6.31 17.75
N PRO A 517 13.62 7.35 16.91
CA PRO A 517 12.50 7.84 16.13
C PRO A 517 11.80 6.71 15.33
N GLY A 518 10.48 6.61 15.49
CA GLY A 518 9.67 5.60 14.82
C GLY A 518 9.60 4.24 15.50
N LYS A 519 10.37 3.98 16.58
CA LYS A 519 10.29 2.71 17.35
C LYS A 519 9.10 2.63 18.30
N GLY A 520 8.44 3.76 18.56
CA GLY A 520 7.26 3.78 19.40
C GLY A 520 7.55 3.54 20.88
N TYR A 521 6.61 2.88 21.56
CA TYR A 521 6.65 2.64 23.00
C TYR A 521 7.29 1.30 23.36
N GLU A 522 8.16 1.30 24.35
CA GLU A 522 8.77 0.11 24.94
C GLU A 522 8.64 0.16 26.46
N PHE A 523 8.10 -0.92 27.05
CA PHE A 523 8.01 -1.07 28.50
C PHE A 523 8.93 -2.18 28.98
N ILE A 524 9.80 -1.87 29.95
CA ILE A 524 10.72 -2.82 30.57
C ILE A 524 10.38 -2.98 32.04
N ASN A 525 10.13 -4.22 32.43
CA ASN A 525 10.02 -4.59 33.84
C ASN A 525 11.38 -5.01 34.41
N ALA A 526 11.96 -4.19 35.25
CA ALA A 526 13.23 -4.42 35.95
C ALA A 526 13.07 -4.47 37.44
N VAL A 527 11.84 -4.74 37.96
CA VAL A 527 11.56 -4.86 39.40
C VAL A 527 12.21 -6.12 39.96
N VAL A 528 12.97 -5.97 41.01
CA VAL A 528 13.63 -7.07 41.72
C VAL A 528 13.09 -7.23 43.13
N GLY A 529 13.22 -8.44 43.69
CA GLY A 529 12.87 -8.73 45.08
C GLY A 529 11.38 -8.65 45.45
N GLY A 530 10.47 -8.56 44.44
CA GLY A 530 9.03 -8.48 44.71
C GLY A 530 8.59 -7.13 45.29
N ALA A 531 9.35 -6.06 45.05
CA ALA A 531 9.02 -4.71 45.53
C ALA A 531 7.62 -4.23 45.04
N ILE A 532 7.21 -4.68 43.88
CA ILE A 532 5.86 -4.59 43.36
C ILE A 532 5.37 -5.99 43.00
N PRO A 533 4.20 -6.44 43.51
CA PRO A 533 3.60 -7.71 43.09
C PRO A 533 3.42 -7.80 41.60
N LYS A 534 3.73 -8.96 41.00
CA LYS A 534 3.67 -9.17 39.54
C LYS A 534 2.31 -8.85 38.93
N GLU A 535 1.25 -9.06 39.66
CA GLU A 535 -0.14 -8.78 39.29
C GLU A 535 -0.43 -7.28 39.02
N TYR A 536 0.35 -6.38 39.66
CA TYR A 536 0.15 -4.90 39.47
C TYR A 536 1.02 -4.30 38.40
N ILE A 537 2.01 -5.03 37.88
CA ILE A 537 2.90 -4.51 36.83
C ILE A 537 2.14 -4.19 35.52
N PRO A 538 1.22 -5.05 35.05
CA PRO A 538 0.38 -4.69 33.88
C PRO A 538 -0.49 -3.45 34.08
N ALA A 539 -0.92 -3.22 35.34
CA ALA A 539 -1.70 -2.01 35.67
C ALA A 539 -0.86 -0.73 35.57
N VAL A 540 0.42 -0.78 35.98
CA VAL A 540 1.37 0.31 35.83
C VAL A 540 1.55 0.63 34.34
N ASP A 541 1.81 -0.38 33.52
CA ASP A 541 1.96 -0.23 32.06
C ASP A 541 0.69 0.38 31.42
N ALA A 542 -0.48 -0.13 31.75
CA ALA A 542 -1.76 0.41 31.28
C ALA A 542 -1.98 1.87 31.71
N GLY A 543 -1.53 2.25 32.90
CA GLY A 543 -1.56 3.62 33.39
C GLY A 543 -0.63 4.56 32.60
N ILE A 544 0.55 4.09 32.26
CA ILE A 544 1.52 4.80 31.43
C ILE A 544 0.97 4.99 30.02
N GLN A 545 0.45 3.95 29.39
CA GLN A 545 -0.13 4.03 28.05
C GLN A 545 -1.32 4.99 28.00
N GLY A 546 -2.20 4.97 28.99
CA GLY A 546 -3.29 5.94 29.08
C GLY A 546 -2.80 7.39 29.26
N ALA A 547 -1.68 7.60 29.94
CA ALA A 547 -1.05 8.92 30.05
C ALA A 547 -0.40 9.36 28.74
N MET A 548 0.20 8.42 27.99
CA MET A 548 0.76 8.67 26.66
C MET A 548 -0.32 9.12 25.69
N GLU A 549 -1.46 8.43 25.65
CA GLU A 549 -2.59 8.81 24.76
C GLU A 549 -3.13 10.20 25.08
N ALA A 550 -3.20 10.55 26.35
CA ALA A 550 -3.69 11.86 26.80
C ALA A 550 -2.70 13.00 26.56
N GLY A 551 -1.42 12.71 26.33
CA GLY A 551 -0.36 13.70 26.22
C GLY A 551 -0.01 14.38 27.54
N VAL A 552 1.10 15.14 27.52
CA VAL A 552 1.63 15.82 28.72
C VAL A 552 1.87 17.31 28.54
N MET A 553 1.93 17.80 27.30
CA MET A 553 2.26 19.18 26.97
C MET A 553 1.09 19.95 26.35
N ALA A 554 0.49 19.39 25.32
CA ALA A 554 -0.60 20.00 24.56
C ALA A 554 -1.78 19.03 24.29
N GLY A 555 -1.76 17.85 24.91
CA GLY A 555 -2.80 16.84 24.74
C GLY A 555 -2.64 15.99 23.47
N TYR A 556 -1.45 15.94 22.89
CA TYR A 556 -1.15 15.05 21.77
C TYR A 556 -0.51 13.75 22.26
N PRO A 557 -0.74 12.62 21.58
CA PRO A 557 -0.14 11.35 21.97
C PRO A 557 1.37 11.43 22.07
N VAL A 558 1.94 10.89 23.16
CA VAL A 558 3.40 10.76 23.34
C VAL A 558 3.89 9.54 22.58
N VAL A 559 4.98 9.68 21.83
CA VAL A 559 5.59 8.62 21.02
C VAL A 559 7.10 8.53 21.27
N ASP A 560 7.70 7.42 20.83
CA ASP A 560 9.15 7.19 20.87
C ASP A 560 9.75 7.33 22.28
N VAL A 561 9.16 6.60 23.21
CA VAL A 561 9.53 6.63 24.63
C VAL A 561 9.73 5.20 25.16
N LYS A 562 10.81 5.00 25.87
CA LYS A 562 11.09 3.76 26.60
C LYS A 562 10.94 4.01 28.09
N VAL A 563 10.17 3.14 28.76
CA VAL A 563 9.91 3.23 30.18
C VAL A 563 10.38 1.98 30.87
N THR A 564 11.24 2.13 31.86
CA THR A 564 11.72 1.04 32.73
C THR A 564 11.14 1.21 34.12
N LEU A 565 10.30 0.26 34.54
CA LEU A 565 9.85 0.15 35.93
C LEU A 565 10.90 -0.64 36.72
N PHE A 566 11.62 0.01 37.62
CA PHE A 566 12.76 -0.60 38.29
C PHE A 566 12.61 -0.80 39.80
N ASP A 567 11.70 -0.07 40.46
CA ASP A 567 11.47 -0.18 41.90
C ASP A 567 10.06 0.35 42.27
N GLY A 568 9.67 0.19 43.51
CA GLY A 568 8.45 0.68 44.08
C GLY A 568 8.15 0.08 45.43
N SER A 569 6.92 0.22 45.92
CA SER A 569 6.45 -0.47 47.12
C SER A 569 4.93 -0.63 47.05
N TYR A 570 4.44 -1.58 47.82
CA TYR A 570 3.00 -1.86 47.97
C TYR A 570 2.58 -1.90 49.42
N HIS A 571 1.28 -1.81 49.64
CA HIS A 571 0.66 -1.97 50.96
C HIS A 571 -0.32 -3.14 50.89
N GLU A 572 -0.19 -4.09 51.83
CA GLU A 572 -0.95 -5.36 51.81
C GLU A 572 -2.49 -5.16 51.72
N VAL A 573 -3.03 -4.07 52.31
CA VAL A 573 -4.47 -3.82 52.38
C VAL A 573 -4.94 -2.79 51.32
N ASP A 574 -4.15 -1.74 51.11
CA ASP A 574 -4.56 -0.54 50.38
C ASP A 574 -4.09 -0.55 48.92
N SER A 575 -3.21 -1.49 48.51
CA SER A 575 -2.79 -1.63 47.13
C SER A 575 -3.84 -2.33 46.28
N SER A 576 -3.96 -1.86 45.05
CA SER A 576 -4.89 -2.38 44.03
C SER A 576 -4.37 -2.07 42.63
N GLU A 577 -4.86 -2.79 41.63
CA GLU A 577 -4.57 -2.51 40.24
C GLU A 577 -4.86 -1.05 39.85
N MET A 578 -5.99 -0.51 40.32
CA MET A 578 -6.39 0.88 40.08
C MET A 578 -5.38 1.87 40.70
N ALA A 579 -4.91 1.62 41.94
CA ALA A 579 -3.93 2.49 42.56
C ALA A 579 -2.60 2.50 41.82
N PHE A 580 -2.13 1.34 41.35
CA PHE A 580 -0.91 1.25 40.54
C PHE A 580 -1.08 1.82 39.12
N LYS A 581 -2.25 1.69 38.51
CA LYS A 581 -2.58 2.33 37.27
C LYS A 581 -2.51 3.87 37.37
N ILE A 582 -3.06 4.42 38.43
CA ILE A 582 -3.00 5.86 38.72
C ILE A 582 -1.56 6.29 39.02
N ALA A 583 -0.83 5.54 39.83
CA ALA A 583 0.58 5.83 40.17
C ALA A 583 1.46 5.81 38.90
N GLY A 584 1.29 4.86 38.01
CA GLY A 584 1.99 4.78 36.73
C GLY A 584 1.70 5.97 35.82
N SER A 585 0.42 6.34 35.71
CA SER A 585 -0.01 7.51 34.94
C SER A 585 0.57 8.82 35.49
N MET A 586 0.55 9.01 36.79
CA MET A 586 1.11 10.21 37.45
C MET A 586 2.63 10.25 37.26
N ALA A 587 3.33 9.16 37.52
CA ALA A 587 4.78 9.06 37.39
C ALA A 587 5.23 9.41 35.96
N PHE A 588 4.57 8.86 34.97
CA PHE A 588 4.88 9.13 33.57
C PHE A 588 4.69 10.59 33.21
N LYS A 589 3.57 11.21 33.58
CA LYS A 589 3.30 12.63 33.32
C LYS A 589 4.34 13.54 33.99
N GLU A 590 4.72 13.25 35.22
CA GLU A 590 5.72 14.03 35.96
C GLU A 590 7.11 13.85 35.35
N ALA A 591 7.49 12.64 34.98
CA ALA A 591 8.76 12.35 34.32
C ALA A 591 8.86 13.07 32.98
N CYS A 592 7.84 12.99 32.13
CA CYS A 592 7.82 13.62 30.82
C CYS A 592 7.94 15.14 30.91
N ARG A 593 7.27 15.80 31.88
CA ARG A 593 7.41 17.24 32.09
C ARG A 593 8.86 17.67 32.45
N LYS A 594 9.57 16.80 33.18
CA LYS A 594 10.99 17.02 33.53
C LYS A 594 11.95 16.63 32.41
N ALA A 595 11.50 15.78 31.48
CA ALA A 595 12.31 15.23 30.40
C ALA A 595 12.44 16.16 29.19
N ASN A 596 12.13 17.44 29.33
CA ASN A 596 12.18 18.43 28.26
C ASN A 596 11.31 18.03 27.05
N PRO A 597 9.99 17.99 27.21
CA PRO A 597 9.09 17.49 26.18
C PRO A 597 9.09 18.39 24.93
N ALA A 598 8.80 17.79 23.78
CA ALA A 598 8.72 18.46 22.49
C ALA A 598 7.46 18.02 21.75
N ILE A 599 6.96 18.89 20.88
CA ILE A 599 5.90 18.56 19.92
C ILE A 599 6.58 18.15 18.60
N LEU A 600 6.10 17.08 18.02
CA LEU A 600 6.49 16.58 16.71
C LEU A 600 5.41 16.91 15.68
N GLU A 601 5.85 17.36 14.51
CA GLU A 601 5.01 17.56 13.33
C GLU A 601 5.35 16.55 12.24
N PRO A 602 4.37 16.04 11.48
CA PRO A 602 4.63 15.16 10.35
C PRO A 602 5.30 15.93 9.22
N ILE A 603 6.40 15.37 8.71
CA ILE A 603 7.14 15.86 7.56
C ILE A 603 6.82 14.97 6.36
N MET A 604 6.48 15.61 5.26
CA MET A 604 6.20 14.96 4.00
C MET A 604 7.40 15.05 3.07
N LYS A 605 7.73 13.96 2.42
CA LYS A 605 8.64 13.98 1.27
C LYS A 605 7.82 14.41 0.05
N VAL A 606 8.16 15.53 -0.51
CA VAL A 606 7.47 16.17 -1.63
C VAL A 606 8.39 16.18 -2.84
N SER A 607 7.88 15.73 -3.98
CA SER A 607 8.58 15.78 -5.27
C SER A 607 7.73 16.57 -6.25
N VAL A 608 8.22 17.71 -6.70
CA VAL A 608 7.52 18.62 -7.59
C VAL A 608 8.18 18.60 -8.96
N THR A 609 7.44 18.28 -10.00
CA THR A 609 7.92 18.30 -11.40
C THR A 609 7.28 19.43 -12.14
N VAL A 610 8.11 20.32 -12.67
CA VAL A 610 7.70 21.52 -13.42
C VAL A 610 8.61 21.75 -14.62
N PRO A 611 8.16 22.50 -15.65
CA PRO A 611 9.07 23.04 -16.67
C PRO A 611 10.20 23.88 -16.05
N ASP A 612 11.38 23.87 -16.67
CA ASP A 612 12.59 24.54 -16.17
C ASP A 612 12.36 26.00 -15.76
N GLU A 613 11.52 26.72 -16.49
CA GLU A 613 11.17 28.13 -16.24
C GLU A 613 10.51 28.39 -14.87
N TYR A 614 9.83 27.37 -14.29
CA TYR A 614 9.17 27.49 -12.99
C TYR A 614 9.99 26.95 -11.81
N MET A 615 11.17 26.41 -12.04
CA MET A 615 12.02 25.83 -11.00
C MET A 615 12.28 26.81 -9.84
N GLY A 616 12.68 28.05 -10.16
CA GLY A 616 12.93 29.07 -9.14
C GLY A 616 11.70 29.43 -8.32
N THR A 617 10.53 29.49 -8.98
CA THR A 617 9.25 29.75 -8.33
C THR A 617 8.88 28.63 -7.35
N VAL A 618 9.08 27.37 -7.75
CA VAL A 618 8.79 26.19 -6.90
C VAL A 618 9.75 26.13 -5.71
N ILE A 619 11.04 26.32 -5.92
CA ILE A 619 12.04 26.32 -4.82
C ILE A 619 11.71 27.44 -3.82
N GLY A 620 11.36 28.62 -4.30
CA GLY A 620 10.97 29.74 -3.45
C GLY A 620 9.69 29.44 -2.64
N ASP A 621 8.69 28.83 -3.26
CA ASP A 621 7.46 28.46 -2.59
C ASP A 621 7.66 27.35 -1.54
N ILE A 622 8.39 26.31 -1.88
CA ILE A 622 8.73 25.21 -0.94
C ILE A 622 9.52 25.77 0.26
N THR A 623 10.48 26.64 0.03
CA THR A 623 11.26 27.29 1.09
C THR A 623 10.37 28.16 1.99
N ALA A 624 9.44 28.92 1.41
CA ALA A 624 8.48 29.71 2.16
C ALA A 624 7.55 28.85 3.05
N ARG A 625 7.33 27.60 2.65
CA ARG A 625 6.57 26.56 3.39
C ARG A 625 7.44 25.79 4.39
N ARG A 626 8.55 26.34 4.83
CA ARG A 626 9.52 25.68 5.73
C ARG A 626 10.11 24.37 5.16
N GLY A 627 10.03 24.20 3.86
CA GLY A 627 10.57 23.02 3.19
C GLY A 627 12.08 23.04 3.12
N ASN A 628 12.68 21.87 3.32
CA ASN A 628 14.11 21.63 3.14
C ASN A 628 14.33 20.92 1.80
N ILE A 629 14.98 21.60 0.86
CA ILE A 629 15.28 21.04 -0.45
C ILE A 629 16.33 19.93 -0.31
N LEU A 630 16.02 18.75 -0.80
CA LEU A 630 16.90 17.57 -0.77
C LEU A 630 17.75 17.47 -2.04
N GLY A 631 17.18 17.86 -3.18
CA GLY A 631 17.88 17.77 -4.46
C GLY A 631 17.02 18.24 -5.63
N GLN A 632 17.66 18.25 -6.80
CA GLN A 632 17.03 18.59 -8.08
C GLN A 632 17.47 17.57 -9.13
N ILE A 633 16.54 17.16 -9.97
CA ILE A 633 16.79 16.24 -11.07
C ILE A 633 16.33 16.92 -12.35
N THR A 634 17.29 17.27 -13.19
CA THR A 634 16.99 17.88 -14.50
C THR A 634 16.56 16.79 -15.48
N ARG A 635 15.47 17.05 -16.18
CA ARG A 635 14.93 16.21 -17.26
C ARG A 635 14.85 17.02 -18.55
N THR A 636 14.65 16.39 -19.69
CA THR A 636 14.45 17.11 -20.95
C THR A 636 13.18 17.94 -20.89
N GLY A 637 13.32 19.27 -20.76
CA GLY A 637 12.21 20.24 -20.70
C GLY A 637 11.44 20.25 -19.38
N ALA A 638 11.98 19.64 -18.32
CA ALA A 638 11.40 19.66 -16.97
C ALA A 638 12.44 19.48 -15.89
N VAL A 639 12.15 19.98 -14.70
CA VAL A 639 12.95 19.75 -13.50
C VAL A 639 12.06 19.16 -12.40
N GLN A 640 12.61 18.21 -11.68
CA GLN A 640 12.02 17.70 -10.46
C GLN A 640 12.78 18.27 -9.26
N VAL A 641 12.03 18.81 -8.32
CA VAL A 641 12.54 19.32 -7.05
C VAL A 641 12.04 18.41 -5.93
N ASP A 642 12.96 17.80 -5.20
CA ASP A 642 12.65 16.95 -4.05
C ASP A 642 12.90 17.71 -2.76
N ALA A 643 11.96 17.65 -1.82
CA ALA A 643 12.05 18.38 -0.56
C ALA A 643 11.32 17.64 0.57
N ASN A 644 11.73 17.92 1.81
CA ASN A 644 10.97 17.60 3.00
C ASN A 644 10.21 18.83 3.47
N VAL A 645 8.88 18.73 3.56
CA VAL A 645 8.01 19.87 3.89
C VAL A 645 7.05 19.47 5.01
N PRO A 646 6.84 20.29 6.05
CA PRO A 646 5.82 20.01 7.06
C PRO A 646 4.43 19.92 6.45
N LEU A 647 3.66 18.90 6.84
CA LEU A 647 2.30 18.70 6.32
C LEU A 647 1.40 19.92 6.53
N ALA A 648 1.54 20.61 7.67
CA ALA A 648 0.77 21.83 7.96
C ALA A 648 0.91 22.93 6.90
N GLU A 649 2.03 22.97 6.19
CA GLU A 649 2.32 23.96 5.15
C GLU A 649 1.91 23.48 3.74
N MET A 650 1.45 22.23 3.61
CA MET A 650 1.09 21.63 2.32
C MET A 650 -0.39 21.74 1.98
N PHE A 651 -1.24 22.14 2.91
CA PHE A 651 -2.66 22.32 2.62
C PHE A 651 -2.89 23.36 1.52
N GLY A 652 -3.71 23.01 0.54
CA GLY A 652 -3.96 23.86 -0.62
C GLY A 652 -2.82 23.92 -1.65
N TYR A 653 -1.72 23.20 -1.45
CA TYR A 653 -0.55 23.26 -2.33
C TYR A 653 -0.86 22.91 -3.79
N ALA A 654 -1.76 21.96 -4.05
CA ALA A 654 -2.17 21.61 -5.41
C ALA A 654 -2.71 22.82 -6.19
N THR A 655 -3.54 23.64 -5.55
CA THR A 655 -4.11 24.85 -6.14
C THR A 655 -3.05 25.92 -6.37
N ASP A 656 -2.18 26.13 -5.38
CA ASP A 656 -1.09 27.09 -5.48
C ASP A 656 -0.08 26.73 -6.57
N LEU A 657 0.30 25.46 -6.66
CA LEU A 657 1.20 24.96 -7.69
C LEU A 657 0.61 25.17 -9.09
N ARG A 658 -0.66 24.80 -9.31
CA ARG A 658 -1.37 25.00 -10.57
C ARG A 658 -1.41 26.47 -10.97
N SER A 659 -1.72 27.36 -10.02
CA SER A 659 -1.76 28.81 -10.25
C SER A 659 -0.39 29.35 -10.65
N LYS A 660 0.68 28.95 -9.94
CA LYS A 660 2.05 29.44 -10.16
C LYS A 660 2.71 28.86 -11.41
N THR A 661 2.26 27.71 -11.91
CA THR A 661 2.83 27.01 -13.06
C THR A 661 1.92 26.96 -14.27
N GLN A 662 0.83 27.73 -14.26
CA GLN A 662 -0.18 27.74 -15.34
C GLN A 662 -0.73 26.33 -15.65
N GLY A 663 -0.91 25.51 -14.61
CA GLY A 663 -1.39 24.14 -14.72
C GLY A 663 -0.37 23.11 -15.19
N ARG A 664 0.89 23.51 -15.40
CA ARG A 664 1.94 22.62 -15.93
C ARG A 664 2.79 21.92 -14.85
N GLY A 665 2.51 22.17 -13.56
CA GLY A 665 3.20 21.54 -12.44
C GLY A 665 2.44 20.34 -11.92
N ASN A 666 3.18 19.26 -11.59
CA ASN A 666 2.69 18.10 -10.87
C ASN A 666 3.51 17.91 -9.61
N TYR A 667 2.90 17.36 -8.56
CA TYR A 667 3.62 16.97 -7.35
C TYR A 667 3.15 15.61 -6.84
N ALA A 668 4.03 14.96 -6.12
CA ALA A 668 3.73 13.79 -5.31
C ALA A 668 4.17 14.08 -3.88
N MET A 669 3.46 13.53 -2.91
CA MET A 669 3.72 13.72 -1.50
C MET A 669 3.50 12.40 -0.76
N GLU A 670 4.47 12.03 0.09
CA GLU A 670 4.39 10.83 0.93
C GLU A 670 4.84 11.15 2.36
N PRO A 671 4.29 10.49 3.40
CA PRO A 671 4.82 10.61 4.74
C PRO A 671 6.29 10.19 4.79
N SER A 672 7.12 10.98 5.45
CA SER A 672 8.55 10.69 5.61
C SER A 672 8.89 10.35 7.06
N HIS A 673 8.80 11.31 7.94
CA HIS A 673 9.13 11.17 9.36
C HIS A 673 8.43 12.27 10.17
N ASN A 674 8.53 12.18 11.48
CA ASN A 674 8.16 13.29 12.37
C ASN A 674 9.41 14.09 12.74
N SER A 675 9.28 15.41 12.82
CA SER A 675 10.35 16.32 13.23
C SER A 675 9.84 17.27 14.31
N GLU A 676 10.76 17.76 15.13
CA GLU A 676 10.37 18.71 16.18
C GLU A 676 9.82 20.01 15.60
N LEU A 677 8.66 20.42 16.14
CA LEU A 677 8.05 21.69 15.80
C LEU A 677 8.90 22.86 16.32
N PRO A 678 9.16 23.92 15.53
CA PRO A 678 9.90 25.09 15.97
C PRO A 678 9.28 25.72 17.24
N LYS A 679 10.12 26.21 18.14
CA LYS A 679 9.71 26.72 19.45
C LYS A 679 8.61 27.77 19.38
N SER A 680 8.68 28.70 18.42
CA SER A 680 7.64 29.72 18.20
C SER A 680 6.27 29.13 17.88
N LYS A 681 6.24 28.11 17.01
CA LYS A 681 5.02 27.37 16.63
C LYS A 681 4.50 26.50 17.77
N THR A 682 5.40 25.90 18.54
CA THR A 682 5.05 25.13 19.74
C THR A 682 4.32 26.02 20.77
N GLU A 683 4.84 27.21 21.03
CA GLU A 683 4.21 28.15 21.96
C GLU A 683 2.83 28.62 21.48
N GLU A 684 2.68 28.84 20.18
CA GLU A 684 1.40 29.20 19.55
C GLU A 684 0.37 28.08 19.71
N LEU A 685 0.77 26.84 19.37
CA LEU A 685 -0.09 25.67 19.43
C LEU A 685 -0.53 25.34 20.87
N VAL A 686 0.38 25.42 21.84
CA VAL A 686 0.07 25.22 23.26
C VAL A 686 -0.90 26.29 23.78
N LYS A 687 -0.75 27.56 23.34
CA LYS A 687 -1.70 28.63 23.71
C LYS A 687 -3.07 28.44 23.10
N GLU A 688 -3.17 27.98 21.87
CA GLU A 688 -4.44 27.69 21.22
C GLU A 688 -5.19 26.59 21.97
N ARG A 689 -4.50 25.50 22.32
CA ARG A 689 -5.06 24.37 23.08
C ARG A 689 -5.46 24.74 24.52
N SER A 690 -4.77 25.70 25.14
CA SER A 690 -5.11 26.15 26.50
C SER A 690 -6.31 27.11 26.56
N LYS A 691 -6.80 27.59 25.42
CA LYS A 691 -7.96 28.48 25.32
C LYS A 691 -9.27 27.76 24.94
N GLY A 692 -9.18 26.50 24.45
CA GLY A 692 -10.34 25.63 24.17
C GLY A 692 -10.52 24.63 25.30
#